data_303fd6ea756015d9a5f8976091c95c2a
#
_entry.id   303fd6ea756015d9a5f8976091c95c2a
#
_cell.length_a   1.000
_cell.length_b   1.000
_cell.length_c   1.000
_cell.angle_alpha   90.00
_cell.angle_beta   90.00
_cell.angle_gamma   90.00
#
_symmetry.space_group_name_H-M   'P 1'
#
loop_
_entity.id
_entity.type
_entity.pdbx_description
1 polymer ?
#
loop_
_entity_poly.entity_id
_entity_poly.type
_entity_poly.pdbx_seq_one_letter_code
_entity_poly.pdbx_strand_id
1 'polypeptide(L)'
;MNEKQVKLAIGCMLHDTCKALYAEDNGKNQNLKKKLQADDVLKEIISHQKLVLQGGGSEDSLAYIAHMASNIASASDRRKLGDSTEWSFPKDAVLDSIFNILNEKEKGTGNKVYQARSLDKGINYPVEQNKLDKKANVDFIGSARDGVDEAIGRMTFTGAYVNSLLEALERHLSYLPSFAATDEPKDVSLFDHLKMTAAIASSIYEYLEEQGQRNYSEELVKNEEEFCNKKAFLLFSADFSGIQKFIYGHFGTSDILKNLRARSFYLEIMMENLIDETLEKIGLSRANLLYVGGGHHYMILPNTKRVKDALDEMDAEINAWLRKNFQAELFYATGYQECSANELENNPAGSYKKIFQGVSERISEKKSKRYSADVIRELNKIKINDHSRECAICHRSSDWLERDDEGRDICPVCGGLMQLSSDILNQNFFVVSQIKGEKSLEVFEGEYLIPVKNGDELKQCMRKADYIRSYSKNRSYVGEDTQENLFVGDYHYADTLGELVKDAVGIGRLGVFRADVDNLGQAFVSGFSEDKQTLSRAATFSRRLSIFFKLYINKILKEGEFNLEGRELIEPAEKRRRVAIIYSGGDDVFVAGAWKDVIEFAIDLSNSLKEFTQGKLTISGGIAICDPTYPISYMADITGELEDNSKHYEDGEGKKNAITLFDDDNGYHWNQLTDEVIRGKFATINDFFSMFEDKGKAFLYQVLELFRGQKKNSIHLARLAYVLARM
;
A
#
# COMPACT_ATOMS: atom_id res chain seq x y z
N MET A 1 -4.17 25.24 -1.49
CA MET A 1 -2.83 25.85 -1.14
C MET A 1 -2.70 27.24 -1.76
N ASN A 2 -2.12 28.21 -1.04
CA ASN A 2 -1.73 29.49 -1.59
C ASN A 2 -0.33 29.43 -2.24
N GLU A 3 0.09 30.47 -3.00
CA GLU A 3 1.37 30.45 -3.72
C GLU A 3 2.59 30.30 -2.81
N LYS A 4 2.60 30.90 -1.60
CA LYS A 4 3.69 30.74 -0.62
C LYS A 4 3.82 29.29 -0.14
N GLN A 5 2.68 28.63 0.14
CA GLN A 5 2.67 27.23 0.54
C GLN A 5 3.17 26.31 -0.58
N VAL A 6 2.73 26.57 -1.81
CA VAL A 6 3.19 25.79 -2.99
C VAL A 6 4.71 25.93 -3.16
N LYS A 7 5.25 27.16 -3.08
CA LYS A 7 6.71 27.38 -3.15
C LYS A 7 7.45 26.74 -1.99
N LEU A 8 6.88 26.78 -0.77
CA LEU A 8 7.47 26.12 0.39
C LEU A 8 7.53 24.60 0.20
N ALA A 9 6.44 23.98 -0.23
CA ALA A 9 6.39 22.54 -0.48
C ALA A 9 7.40 22.12 -1.59
N ILE A 10 7.40 22.82 -2.73
CA ILE A 10 8.34 22.55 -3.83
C ILE A 10 9.79 22.74 -3.35
N GLY A 11 10.09 23.84 -2.64
CA GLY A 11 11.43 24.10 -2.13
C GLY A 11 11.92 23.04 -1.16
N CYS A 12 11.05 22.59 -0.25
CA CYS A 12 11.34 21.49 0.69
C CYS A 12 11.52 20.13 -0.01
N MET A 13 10.79 19.87 -1.09
CA MET A 13 10.98 18.64 -1.90
C MET A 13 12.27 18.66 -2.72
N LEU A 14 12.89 19.82 -2.94
CA LEU A 14 14.07 19.95 -3.79
C LEU A 14 15.36 20.29 -3.03
N HIS A 15 15.32 20.66 -1.75
CA HIS A 15 16.45 21.23 -1.03
C HIS A 15 17.70 20.33 -0.98
N ASP A 16 17.54 19.04 -0.74
CA ASP A 16 18.66 18.07 -0.70
C ASP A 16 18.86 17.33 -2.03
N THR A 17 17.92 17.43 -2.97
CA THR A 17 18.05 16.84 -4.32
C THR A 17 19.27 17.39 -5.04
N CYS A 18 19.55 18.69 -4.88
CA CYS A 18 20.72 19.33 -5.47
C CYS A 18 22.04 18.75 -4.95
N LYS A 19 22.11 18.40 -3.67
CA LYS A 19 23.30 17.81 -3.06
C LYS A 19 23.52 16.37 -3.53
N ALA A 20 22.45 15.60 -3.65
CA ALA A 20 22.51 14.18 -4.02
C ALA A 20 22.80 13.95 -5.51
N LEU A 21 22.20 14.74 -6.40
CA LEU A 21 22.28 14.51 -7.85
C LEU A 21 23.28 15.38 -8.59
N TYR A 22 23.70 16.55 -8.02
CA TYR A 22 24.47 17.55 -8.74
C TYR A 22 25.82 17.92 -8.06
N ALA A 23 26.27 17.18 -7.07
CA ALA A 23 27.50 17.49 -6.28
C ALA A 23 28.78 17.69 -7.10
N GLU A 24 28.86 17.14 -8.33
CA GLU A 24 30.06 17.22 -9.18
C GLU A 24 29.83 17.88 -10.54
N ASP A 25 28.75 18.62 -10.73
CA ASP A 25 28.46 19.21 -12.03
C ASP A 25 29.22 20.51 -12.22
N ASN A 26 30.44 20.42 -12.81
CA ASN A 26 31.31 21.55 -13.16
C ASN A 26 30.67 22.46 -14.23
N GLY A 27 29.41 22.87 -14.05
CA GLY A 27 28.79 23.93 -14.85
C GLY A 27 28.01 23.48 -16.08
N LYS A 28 27.78 22.17 -16.31
CA LYS A 28 27.04 21.68 -17.49
C LYS A 28 25.50 21.81 -17.38
N ASN A 29 24.91 21.83 -16.17
CA ASN A 29 23.47 21.99 -15.97
C ASN A 29 23.07 23.38 -15.46
N GLN A 30 23.40 24.39 -16.24
CA GLN A 30 22.99 25.77 -15.93
C GLN A 30 21.47 25.98 -15.96
N ASN A 31 20.70 25.10 -16.60
CA ASN A 31 19.24 25.31 -16.78
C ASN A 31 18.42 25.05 -15.51
N LEU A 32 18.72 24.00 -14.75
CA LEU A 32 18.05 23.75 -13.48
C LEU A 32 18.40 24.82 -12.44
N LYS A 33 19.72 25.06 -12.24
CA LYS A 33 20.19 26.14 -11.37
C LYS A 33 19.59 27.49 -11.74
N LYS A 34 19.46 27.79 -13.03
CA LYS A 34 18.84 29.04 -13.50
C LYS A 34 17.35 29.10 -13.19
N LYS A 35 16.59 28.01 -13.36
CA LYS A 35 15.13 27.97 -13.05
C LYS A 35 14.87 28.08 -11.56
N LEU A 36 15.57 27.31 -10.73
CA LEU A 36 15.45 27.38 -9.27
C LEU A 36 15.98 28.69 -8.67
N GLN A 37 16.94 29.34 -9.33
CA GLN A 37 17.49 30.63 -8.93
C GLN A 37 16.74 31.83 -9.50
N ALA A 38 15.78 31.61 -10.40
CA ALA A 38 14.96 32.66 -10.97
C ALA A 38 13.85 33.17 -10.01
N ASP A 39 13.48 32.36 -9.02
CA ASP A 39 12.56 32.74 -7.97
C ASP A 39 13.31 32.87 -6.64
N ASP A 40 13.34 34.08 -6.08
CA ASP A 40 14.13 34.38 -4.88
C ASP A 40 13.63 33.61 -3.65
N VAL A 41 12.31 33.35 -3.54
CA VAL A 41 11.73 32.59 -2.43
C VAL A 41 12.16 31.10 -2.49
N LEU A 42 12.09 30.46 -3.68
CA LEU A 42 12.58 29.09 -3.84
C LEU A 42 14.08 28.99 -3.56
N LYS A 43 14.86 29.97 -4.01
CA LYS A 43 16.29 30.01 -3.77
C LYS A 43 16.63 30.08 -2.28
N GLU A 44 15.90 30.91 -1.52
CA GLU A 44 16.07 30.98 -0.06
C GLU A 44 15.69 29.65 0.61
N ILE A 45 14.58 29.04 0.24
CA ILE A 45 14.13 27.76 0.80
C ILE A 45 15.14 26.64 0.50
N ILE A 46 15.59 26.51 -0.74
CA ILE A 46 16.55 25.47 -1.13
C ILE A 46 17.92 25.66 -0.44
N SER A 47 18.30 26.90 -0.17
CA SER A 47 19.55 27.24 0.54
C SER A 47 19.37 27.55 2.02
N HIS A 48 18.26 27.11 2.63
CA HIS A 48 17.87 27.44 4.00
C HIS A 48 18.98 27.25 5.04
N GLN A 49 19.75 26.16 4.97
CA GLN A 49 20.83 25.89 5.91
C GLN A 49 21.89 27.02 5.89
N LYS A 50 22.34 27.41 4.68
CA LYS A 50 23.33 28.51 4.52
C LYS A 50 22.77 29.83 4.97
N LEU A 51 21.49 30.12 4.66
CA LEU A 51 20.83 31.37 5.01
C LEU A 51 20.69 31.51 6.54
N VAL A 52 20.27 30.46 7.23
CA VAL A 52 20.11 30.46 8.69
C VAL A 52 21.46 30.60 9.41
N LEU A 53 22.49 29.84 8.98
CA LEU A 53 23.82 29.90 9.57
C LEU A 53 24.50 31.28 9.39
N GLN A 54 24.22 32.00 8.30
CA GLN A 54 24.75 33.34 8.05
C GLN A 54 23.92 34.47 8.70
N GLY A 55 22.80 34.15 9.36
CA GLY A 55 21.91 35.14 9.94
C GLY A 55 21.27 36.05 8.89
N GLY A 56 21.16 35.58 7.64
CA GLY A 56 20.62 36.34 6.52
C GLY A 56 19.14 36.07 6.28
N GLY A 57 18.47 36.99 5.59
CA GLY A 57 17.04 36.88 5.24
C GLY A 57 16.14 37.79 6.06
N SER A 58 14.91 38.03 5.56
CA SER A 58 13.88 38.75 6.30
C SER A 58 13.35 37.86 7.45
N GLU A 59 12.86 38.47 8.53
CA GLU A 59 12.33 37.75 9.70
C GLU A 59 11.18 36.78 9.34
N ASP A 60 10.47 37.04 8.23
CA ASP A 60 9.37 36.26 7.68
C ASP A 60 9.78 35.34 6.51
N SER A 61 11.08 35.11 6.29
CA SER A 61 11.54 34.20 5.24
C SER A 61 11.10 32.76 5.48
N LEU A 62 10.49 32.14 4.46
CA LEU A 62 10.08 30.72 4.48
C LEU A 62 11.26 29.75 4.66
N ALA A 63 12.49 30.21 4.47
CA ALA A 63 13.70 29.44 4.72
C ALA A 63 13.82 28.98 6.18
N TYR A 64 13.32 29.77 7.16
CA TYR A 64 13.30 29.37 8.56
C TYR A 64 12.36 28.20 8.82
N ILE A 65 11.18 28.19 8.15
CA ILE A 65 10.24 27.07 8.21
C ILE A 65 10.84 25.83 7.58
N ALA A 66 11.47 25.96 6.40
CA ALA A 66 12.14 24.84 5.74
C ALA A 66 13.30 24.27 6.58
N HIS A 67 14.05 25.16 7.25
CA HIS A 67 15.14 24.76 8.16
C HIS A 67 14.62 23.94 9.33
N MET A 68 13.63 24.45 10.04
CA MET A 68 13.00 23.73 11.16
C MET A 68 12.41 22.40 10.72
N ALA A 69 11.68 22.37 9.60
CA ALA A 69 11.08 21.15 9.07
C ALA A 69 12.13 20.11 8.66
N SER A 70 13.23 20.54 8.04
CA SER A 70 14.37 19.67 7.70
C SER A 70 15.05 19.12 8.96
N ASN A 71 15.17 19.92 10.03
CA ASN A 71 15.74 19.48 11.31
C ASN A 71 14.85 18.41 11.97
N ILE A 72 13.52 18.61 12.03
CA ILE A 72 12.57 17.65 12.56
C ILE A 72 12.56 16.37 11.73
N ALA A 73 12.51 16.46 10.40
CA ALA A 73 12.60 15.30 9.52
C ALA A 73 13.94 14.56 9.71
N SER A 74 15.06 15.30 9.79
CA SER A 74 16.40 14.74 9.99
C SER A 74 16.56 14.08 11.37
N ALA A 75 16.01 14.64 12.41
CA ALA A 75 16.02 14.02 13.73
C ALA A 75 15.22 12.70 13.76
N SER A 76 14.20 12.59 12.87
CA SER A 76 13.48 11.35 12.62
C SER A 76 14.27 10.33 11.77
N ASP A 77 15.22 10.76 10.93
CA ASP A 77 16.02 9.90 10.06
C ASP A 77 17.34 9.51 10.72
N ARG A 78 17.92 10.43 11.51
CA ARG A 78 19.27 10.37 12.04
C ARG A 78 19.38 11.17 13.33
N ARG A 79 20.32 10.82 14.18
CA ARG A 79 20.65 11.63 15.37
C ARG A 79 21.31 12.95 14.96
N LYS A 80 21.11 14.01 15.76
CA LYS A 80 21.77 15.30 15.55
C LYS A 80 23.28 15.09 15.49
N LEU A 81 23.85 15.17 14.30
CA LEU A 81 25.29 15.29 14.12
C LEU A 81 25.67 16.73 14.41
N GLY A 82 26.73 16.94 15.21
CA GLY A 82 27.19 18.28 15.56
C GLY A 82 27.50 19.13 14.32
N ASP A 83 27.41 20.44 14.46
CA ASP A 83 27.42 21.51 13.45
C ASP A 83 28.61 21.57 12.47
N SER A 84 29.53 20.59 12.47
CA SER A 84 30.86 20.74 11.85
C SER A 84 31.15 19.88 10.60
N THR A 85 30.17 19.11 10.08
CA THR A 85 30.45 18.26 8.92
C THR A 85 29.82 18.81 7.64
N GLU A 86 30.68 19.27 6.71
CA GLU A 86 30.30 19.49 5.32
C GLU A 86 29.74 18.19 4.74
N TRP A 87 28.49 18.24 4.35
CA TRP A 87 27.78 17.09 3.78
C TRP A 87 28.27 16.85 2.36
N SER A 88 29.15 15.88 2.18
CA SER A 88 29.44 15.33 0.85
C SER A 88 28.54 14.12 0.63
N PHE A 89 27.88 14.06 -0.52
CA PHE A 89 27.10 12.89 -0.95
C PHE A 89 28.01 12.03 -1.84
N PRO A 90 28.62 10.95 -1.32
CA PRO A 90 29.47 10.08 -2.14
C PRO A 90 28.62 9.40 -3.22
N LYS A 91 29.14 9.32 -4.45
CA LYS A 91 28.46 8.64 -5.57
C LYS A 91 28.19 7.15 -5.35
N ASP A 92 28.87 6.54 -4.41
CA ASP A 92 28.74 5.15 -4.01
C ASP A 92 27.87 4.97 -2.76
N ALA A 93 27.21 6.03 -2.29
CA ALA A 93 26.26 5.94 -1.20
C ALA A 93 25.09 5.02 -1.58
N VAL A 94 24.82 4.04 -0.75
CA VAL A 94 23.75 3.04 -0.94
C VAL A 94 22.73 3.13 0.17
N LEU A 95 21.48 2.82 -0.16
CA LEU A 95 20.37 2.79 0.80
C LEU A 95 20.38 1.46 1.54
N ASP A 96 20.47 1.53 2.86
CA ASP A 96 20.29 0.37 3.73
C ASP A 96 18.83 -0.10 3.72
N SER A 97 18.62 -1.39 3.88
CA SER A 97 17.26 -1.89 4.05
C SER A 97 16.71 -1.53 5.43
N ILE A 98 15.50 -0.95 5.47
CA ILE A 98 14.79 -0.65 6.72
C ILE A 98 14.57 -1.91 7.57
N PHE A 99 14.53 -3.09 6.94
CA PHE A 99 14.40 -4.37 7.62
C PHE A 99 15.66 -4.81 8.36
N ASN A 100 16.81 -4.18 8.15
CA ASN A 100 18.02 -4.45 8.93
C ASN A 100 17.82 -4.16 10.42
N ILE A 101 17.01 -3.15 10.74
CA ILE A 101 16.77 -2.67 12.12
C ILE A 101 15.39 -3.04 12.66
N LEU A 102 14.55 -3.69 11.87
CA LEU A 102 13.23 -4.14 12.30
C LEU A 102 13.37 -5.42 13.14
N ASN A 103 12.67 -5.49 14.30
CA ASN A 103 12.65 -6.66 15.18
C ASN A 103 14.07 -7.16 15.55
N GLU A 104 14.99 -6.25 15.83
CA GLU A 104 16.36 -6.58 16.24
C GLU A 104 16.38 -7.27 17.60
N LYS A 105 16.29 -8.61 17.63
CA LYS A 105 16.57 -9.42 18.83
C LYS A 105 18.03 -9.89 18.91
N GLU A 106 18.76 -9.88 17.78
CA GLU A 106 20.15 -10.33 17.72
C GLU A 106 21.01 -9.38 16.87
N LYS A 107 22.12 -8.94 17.45
CA LYS A 107 23.20 -8.24 16.72
C LYS A 107 23.91 -9.27 15.84
N GLY A 108 23.77 -9.16 14.50
CA GLY A 108 24.61 -9.97 13.63
C GLY A 108 24.04 -10.47 12.31
N THR A 109 22.82 -10.14 11.92
CA THR A 109 22.38 -10.33 10.52
C THR A 109 23.04 -9.26 9.66
N GLY A 110 23.86 -9.64 8.67
CA GLY A 110 24.61 -8.72 7.82
C GLY A 110 23.72 -7.64 7.22
N ASN A 111 24.22 -6.40 7.18
CA ASN A 111 23.49 -5.26 6.62
C ASN A 111 23.26 -5.49 5.13
N LYS A 112 22.01 -5.64 4.73
CA LYS A 112 21.61 -5.67 3.33
C LYS A 112 21.25 -4.26 2.85
N VAL A 113 21.49 -4.04 1.58
CA VAL A 113 21.35 -2.73 0.89
C VAL A 113 20.55 -2.89 -0.39
N TYR A 114 19.99 -1.80 -0.88
CA TYR A 114 19.27 -1.79 -2.15
C TYR A 114 20.15 -1.35 -3.31
N GLN A 115 20.01 -1.99 -4.46
CA GLN A 115 20.53 -1.51 -5.72
C GLN A 115 19.82 -0.19 -6.09
N ALA A 116 20.56 0.87 -6.39
CA ALA A 116 19.97 2.11 -6.86
C ALA A 116 19.34 1.91 -8.24
N ARG A 117 18.05 2.21 -8.35
CA ARG A 117 17.25 2.02 -9.57
C ARG A 117 15.92 2.75 -9.47
N SER A 118 15.25 2.96 -10.60
CA SER A 118 13.89 3.49 -10.64
C SER A 118 12.90 2.48 -10.07
N LEU A 119 11.85 2.99 -9.42
CA LEU A 119 10.81 2.17 -8.76
C LEU A 119 10.09 1.22 -9.73
N ASP A 120 9.92 1.63 -11.00
CA ASP A 120 9.22 0.88 -12.05
C ASP A 120 10.04 -0.26 -12.70
N LYS A 121 11.29 -0.47 -12.29
CA LYS A 121 12.16 -1.52 -12.86
C LYS A 121 11.94 -2.93 -12.27
N GLY A 122 10.85 -3.14 -11.55
CA GLY A 122 10.46 -4.41 -10.94
C GLY A 122 10.95 -4.59 -9.50
N ILE A 123 10.82 -5.80 -8.95
CA ILE A 123 11.12 -6.07 -7.53
C ILE A 123 12.59 -5.77 -7.22
N ASN A 124 12.82 -4.97 -6.18
CA ASN A 124 14.15 -4.64 -5.70
C ASN A 124 14.38 -5.32 -4.34
N TYR A 125 14.89 -6.55 -4.38
CA TYR A 125 15.24 -7.26 -3.16
C TYR A 125 16.50 -6.66 -2.52
N PRO A 126 16.58 -6.57 -1.18
CA PRO A 126 17.80 -6.14 -0.52
C PRO A 126 18.88 -7.23 -0.62
N VAL A 127 20.08 -6.83 -1.02
CA VAL A 127 21.22 -7.71 -1.24
C VAL A 127 22.39 -7.39 -0.32
N GLU A 128 23.32 -8.29 -0.17
CA GLU A 128 24.58 -8.03 0.52
C GLU A 128 25.40 -6.99 -0.26
N GLN A 129 26.10 -6.09 0.45
CA GLN A 129 26.82 -4.97 -0.17
C GLN A 129 27.86 -5.41 -1.21
N ASN A 130 28.44 -6.60 -1.06
CA ASN A 130 29.41 -7.16 -2.01
C ASN A 130 28.77 -7.64 -3.32
N LYS A 131 27.45 -7.80 -3.37
CA LYS A 131 26.68 -8.22 -4.56
C LYS A 131 26.13 -7.03 -5.36
N LEU A 132 26.35 -5.78 -4.90
CA LEU A 132 25.92 -4.59 -5.62
C LEU A 132 26.71 -4.37 -6.91
N ASP A 133 26.01 -4.00 -7.97
CA ASP A 133 26.62 -3.42 -9.16
C ASP A 133 26.88 -1.92 -8.94
N LYS A 134 28.12 -1.61 -8.51
CA LYS A 134 28.53 -0.23 -8.24
C LYS A 134 28.47 0.67 -9.48
N LYS A 135 28.70 0.09 -10.67
CA LYS A 135 28.63 0.86 -11.91
C LYS A 135 27.18 1.23 -12.23
N ALA A 136 26.27 0.28 -12.12
CA ALA A 136 24.83 0.55 -12.31
C ALA A 136 24.30 1.59 -11.32
N ASN A 137 24.80 1.64 -10.07
CA ASN A 137 24.44 2.69 -9.12
C ASN A 137 24.87 4.09 -9.60
N VAL A 138 26.10 4.23 -10.07
CA VAL A 138 26.63 5.52 -10.58
C VAL A 138 25.88 5.94 -11.84
N ASP A 139 25.63 5.01 -12.77
CA ASP A 139 24.89 5.27 -14.00
C ASP A 139 23.43 5.69 -13.71
N PHE A 140 22.82 5.11 -12.67
CA PHE A 140 21.47 5.46 -12.24
C PHE A 140 21.34 6.89 -11.72
N ILE A 141 22.35 7.42 -11.00
CA ILE A 141 22.33 8.82 -10.52
C ILE A 141 22.17 9.79 -11.69
N GLY A 142 22.85 9.53 -12.83
CA GLY A 142 22.66 10.30 -14.05
C GLY A 142 21.22 10.25 -14.58
N SER A 143 20.66 9.05 -14.66
CA SER A 143 19.27 8.84 -15.09
C SER A 143 18.24 9.48 -14.14
N ALA A 144 18.47 9.37 -12.82
CA ALA A 144 17.63 10.01 -11.82
C ALA A 144 17.64 11.53 -11.94
N ARG A 145 18.83 12.11 -12.17
CA ARG A 145 18.99 13.53 -12.44
C ARG A 145 18.20 13.98 -13.67
N ASP A 146 18.33 13.26 -14.79
CA ASP A 146 17.62 13.61 -16.02
C ASP A 146 16.09 13.56 -15.84
N GLY A 147 15.56 12.59 -15.08
CA GLY A 147 14.15 12.49 -14.76
C GLY A 147 13.64 13.62 -13.84
N VAL A 148 14.44 14.00 -12.85
CA VAL A 148 14.13 15.15 -11.97
C VAL A 148 14.21 16.47 -12.73
N ASP A 149 15.20 16.64 -13.62
CA ASP A 149 15.33 17.81 -14.49
C ASP A 149 14.13 17.96 -15.43
N GLU A 150 13.60 16.86 -15.96
CA GLU A 150 12.39 16.86 -16.78
C GLU A 150 11.17 17.33 -15.96
N ALA A 151 10.98 16.81 -14.75
CA ALA A 151 9.89 17.23 -13.88
C ALA A 151 9.98 18.73 -13.54
N ILE A 152 11.14 19.21 -13.12
CA ILE A 152 11.37 20.63 -12.80
C ILE A 152 11.25 21.51 -14.06
N GLY A 153 11.60 20.97 -15.23
CA GLY A 153 11.43 21.64 -16.52
C GLY A 153 10.04 22.19 -16.77
N ARG A 154 9.02 21.56 -16.18
CA ARG A 154 7.58 21.86 -16.31
C ARG A 154 6.99 22.57 -15.10
N MET A 155 7.80 23.02 -14.16
CA MET A 155 7.37 23.61 -12.90
C MET A 155 6.36 24.72 -13.09
N THR A 156 5.24 24.57 -12.37
CA THR A 156 4.20 25.57 -12.14
C THR A 156 3.94 25.73 -10.63
N PHE A 157 3.41 26.87 -10.22
CA PHE A 157 3.12 27.09 -8.79
C PHE A 157 1.67 26.75 -8.47
N THR A 158 1.29 25.48 -8.68
CA THR A 158 -0.04 24.95 -8.41
C THR A 158 0.02 23.74 -7.48
N GLY A 159 -1.06 23.48 -6.74
CA GLY A 159 -1.17 22.28 -5.90
C GLY A 159 -1.06 20.99 -6.70
N ALA A 160 -1.63 20.94 -7.91
CA ALA A 160 -1.52 19.78 -8.81
C ALA A 160 -0.07 19.49 -9.19
N TYR A 161 0.73 20.53 -9.46
CA TYR A 161 2.15 20.33 -9.75
C TYR A 161 2.93 19.80 -8.53
N VAL A 162 2.57 20.21 -7.30
CA VAL A 162 3.22 19.70 -6.07
C VAL A 162 3.08 18.17 -5.99
N ASN A 163 1.88 17.65 -6.27
CA ASN A 163 1.61 16.22 -6.24
C ASN A 163 2.31 15.49 -7.40
N SER A 164 2.29 16.05 -8.59
CA SER A 164 3.01 15.49 -9.76
C SER A 164 4.53 15.47 -9.57
N LEU A 165 5.11 16.50 -8.93
CA LEU A 165 6.52 16.51 -8.55
C LEU A 165 6.83 15.40 -7.54
N LEU A 166 5.92 15.19 -6.57
CA LEU A 166 6.08 14.14 -5.56
C LEU A 166 6.16 12.75 -6.21
N GLU A 167 5.29 12.45 -7.20
CA GLU A 167 5.36 11.21 -7.97
C GLU A 167 6.69 11.04 -8.73
N ALA A 168 7.17 12.10 -9.38
CA ALA A 168 8.44 12.06 -10.11
C ALA A 168 9.62 11.79 -9.17
N LEU A 169 9.62 12.42 -7.98
CA LEU A 169 10.64 12.19 -6.96
C LEU A 169 10.56 10.78 -6.38
N GLU A 170 9.35 10.24 -6.14
CA GLU A 170 9.17 8.87 -5.69
C GLU A 170 9.81 7.87 -6.67
N ARG A 171 9.52 8.03 -7.95
CA ARG A 171 10.05 7.15 -8.99
C ARG A 171 11.58 7.11 -9.00
N HIS A 172 12.23 8.25 -8.85
CA HIS A 172 13.68 8.38 -9.06
C HIS A 172 14.50 8.34 -7.76
N LEU A 173 13.93 8.72 -6.60
CA LEU A 173 14.68 8.87 -5.36
C LEU A 173 14.37 7.80 -4.30
N SER A 174 13.44 6.88 -4.54
CA SER A 174 13.05 5.84 -3.59
C SER A 174 14.16 4.90 -3.16
N TYR A 175 15.22 4.74 -3.96
CA TYR A 175 16.36 3.86 -3.68
C TYR A 175 17.69 4.62 -3.57
N LEU A 176 17.64 5.91 -3.30
CA LEU A 176 18.78 6.72 -2.90
C LEU A 176 18.67 7.07 -1.41
N PRO A 177 19.76 7.02 -0.62
CA PRO A 177 19.71 7.35 0.80
C PRO A 177 19.49 8.85 1.03
N SER A 178 18.89 9.24 2.15
CA SER A 178 18.68 10.65 2.52
C SER A 178 19.98 11.34 2.95
N PHE A 179 20.97 10.56 3.43
CA PHE A 179 22.29 11.07 3.87
C PHE A 179 23.39 10.01 3.68
N ALA A 180 24.65 10.42 3.89
CA ALA A 180 25.80 9.58 3.61
C ALA A 180 26.82 9.46 4.77
N ALA A 181 26.46 9.85 6.00
CA ALA A 181 27.34 9.69 7.17
C ALA A 181 27.60 8.20 7.48
N THR A 182 28.75 7.89 8.10
CA THR A 182 29.24 6.51 8.26
C THR A 182 28.66 5.78 9.48
N ASP A 183 28.16 6.49 10.46
CA ASP A 183 27.91 5.94 11.80
C ASP A 183 26.42 5.67 12.10
N GLU A 184 25.50 6.05 11.21
CA GLU A 184 24.06 5.83 11.36
C GLU A 184 23.50 4.99 10.20
N PRO A 185 22.42 4.18 10.42
CA PRO A 185 21.75 3.44 9.35
C PRO A 185 21.18 4.40 8.31
N LYS A 186 21.50 4.15 7.04
CA LYS A 186 21.01 4.92 5.87
C LYS A 186 19.70 4.31 5.35
N ASP A 187 18.76 4.07 6.23
CA ASP A 187 17.55 3.27 6.01
C ASP A 187 16.33 4.07 5.52
N VAL A 188 16.41 5.41 5.58
CA VAL A 188 15.40 6.31 5.05
C VAL A 188 15.83 6.80 3.66
N SER A 189 14.93 6.69 2.67
CA SER A 189 15.23 7.16 1.32
C SER A 189 15.22 8.69 1.22
N LEU A 190 15.93 9.21 0.21
CA LEU A 190 15.90 10.64 -0.09
C LEU A 190 14.46 11.10 -0.38
N PHE A 191 13.67 10.30 -1.09
CA PHE A 191 12.24 10.59 -1.30
C PHE A 191 11.47 10.74 0.00
N ASP A 192 11.59 9.76 0.91
CA ASP A 192 10.84 9.77 2.18
C ASP A 192 11.22 10.97 3.05
N HIS A 193 12.50 11.33 3.09
CA HIS A 193 12.99 12.52 3.78
C HIS A 193 12.41 13.82 3.20
N LEU A 194 12.46 13.99 1.87
CA LEU A 194 11.96 15.19 1.19
C LEU A 194 10.44 15.34 1.35
N LYS A 195 9.70 14.24 1.23
CA LYS A 195 8.25 14.19 1.47
C LYS A 195 7.92 14.61 2.89
N MET A 196 8.61 14.04 3.88
CA MET A 196 8.40 14.37 5.30
C MET A 196 8.74 15.84 5.59
N THR A 197 9.83 16.36 5.04
CA THR A 197 10.21 17.76 5.19
C THR A 197 9.12 18.68 4.63
N ALA A 198 8.57 18.38 3.45
CA ALA A 198 7.49 19.16 2.86
C ALA A 198 6.18 19.11 3.68
N ALA A 199 5.85 17.94 4.23
CA ALA A 199 4.68 17.76 5.10
C ALA A 199 4.77 18.56 6.39
N ILE A 200 5.92 18.47 7.07
CA ILE A 200 6.20 19.19 8.32
C ILE A 200 6.22 20.70 8.06
N ALA A 201 6.90 21.15 6.98
CA ALA A 201 6.98 22.56 6.61
C ALA A 201 5.59 23.17 6.34
N SER A 202 4.75 22.47 5.56
CA SER A 202 3.38 22.90 5.27
C SER A 202 2.54 22.99 6.55
N SER A 203 2.73 22.05 7.47
CA SER A 203 2.04 22.04 8.77
C SER A 203 2.49 23.17 9.69
N ILE A 204 3.79 23.45 9.76
CA ILE A 204 4.36 24.57 10.54
C ILE A 204 3.83 25.90 9.98
N TYR A 205 3.85 26.07 8.66
CA TYR A 205 3.39 27.30 8.01
C TYR A 205 1.92 27.60 8.38
N GLU A 206 1.00 26.64 8.22
CA GLU A 206 -0.41 26.80 8.55
C GLU A 206 -0.63 27.04 10.05
N TYR A 207 0.11 26.37 10.91
CA TYR A 207 0.03 26.56 12.35
C TYR A 207 0.42 27.99 12.76
N LEU A 208 1.54 28.51 12.23
CA LEU A 208 2.02 29.85 12.54
C LEU A 208 1.14 30.96 11.93
N GLU A 209 0.63 30.76 10.71
CA GLU A 209 -0.29 31.72 10.08
C GLU A 209 -1.59 31.85 10.88
N GLU A 210 -2.18 30.75 11.38
CA GLU A 210 -3.38 30.82 12.24
C GLU A 210 -3.10 31.53 13.57
N GLN A 211 -1.89 31.39 14.12
CA GLN A 211 -1.49 32.11 15.34
C GLN A 211 -1.15 33.60 15.07
N GLY A 212 -1.15 34.04 13.80
CA GLY A 212 -0.73 35.38 13.41
C GLY A 212 0.77 35.65 13.61
N GLN A 213 1.57 34.59 13.79
CA GLN A 213 3.00 34.69 14.02
C GLN A 213 3.75 34.71 12.69
N ARG A 214 4.41 35.83 12.39
CA ARG A 214 5.14 36.03 11.14
C ARG A 214 6.64 36.24 11.30
N ASN A 215 7.13 36.40 12.52
CA ASN A 215 8.56 36.42 12.78
C ASN A 215 9.07 34.98 12.94
N TYR A 216 9.26 34.30 11.79
CA TYR A 216 9.70 32.89 11.76
C TYR A 216 11.11 32.71 12.30
N SER A 217 11.99 33.71 12.11
CA SER A 217 13.36 33.67 12.66
C SER A 217 13.35 33.58 14.18
N GLU A 218 12.49 34.35 14.85
CA GLU A 218 12.39 34.37 16.30
C GLU A 218 11.76 33.09 16.84
N GLU A 219 10.62 32.68 16.24
CA GLU A 219 9.85 31.55 16.71
C GLU A 219 10.55 30.20 16.50
N LEU A 220 11.22 30.01 15.33
CA LEU A 220 11.74 28.72 14.93
C LEU A 220 13.25 28.54 15.13
N VAL A 221 14.01 29.64 15.26
CA VAL A 221 15.47 29.57 15.44
C VAL A 221 15.88 30.00 16.83
N LYS A 222 15.40 31.17 17.30
CA LYS A 222 15.76 31.64 18.65
C LYS A 222 15.03 30.88 19.75
N ASN A 223 13.77 30.50 19.50
CA ASN A 223 12.89 29.77 20.43
C ASN A 223 12.65 28.31 19.97
N GLU A 224 13.63 27.70 19.31
CA GLU A 224 13.53 26.34 18.75
C GLU A 224 13.04 25.31 19.78
N GLU A 225 13.65 25.27 20.95
CA GLU A 225 13.30 24.34 22.01
C GLU A 225 11.84 24.51 22.49
N GLU A 226 11.39 25.76 22.61
CA GLU A 226 10.01 26.06 22.98
C GLU A 226 9.03 25.60 21.88
N PHE A 227 9.34 25.89 20.62
CA PHE A 227 8.52 25.46 19.48
C PHE A 227 8.42 23.94 19.39
N CYS A 228 9.52 23.20 19.55
CA CYS A 228 9.55 21.75 19.50
C CYS A 228 8.67 21.09 20.60
N ASN A 229 8.37 21.80 21.69
CA ASN A 229 7.45 21.32 22.74
C ASN A 229 5.98 21.72 22.48
N LYS A 230 5.70 22.66 21.57
CA LYS A 230 4.32 23.06 21.23
C LYS A 230 3.60 21.94 20.49
N LYS A 231 2.32 21.76 20.81
CA LYS A 231 1.45 20.81 20.08
C LYS A 231 1.05 21.41 18.71
N ALA A 232 2.03 21.55 17.83
CA ALA A 232 1.84 22.20 16.52
C ALA A 232 1.26 21.25 15.47
N PHE A 233 1.21 19.96 15.73
CA PHE A 233 0.83 18.92 14.78
C PHE A 233 -0.36 18.09 15.26
N LEU A 234 -1.07 17.51 14.29
CA LEU A 234 -2.05 16.44 14.48
C LEU A 234 -1.56 15.21 13.73
N LEU A 235 -1.47 14.07 14.38
CA LEU A 235 -1.50 12.80 13.68
C LEU A 235 -2.96 12.42 13.48
N PHE A 236 -3.42 12.45 12.23
CA PHE A 236 -4.78 12.09 11.83
C PHE A 236 -4.78 10.72 11.17
N SER A 237 -5.82 9.97 11.37
CA SER A 237 -6.06 8.72 10.68
C SER A 237 -7.54 8.49 10.43
N ALA A 238 -7.84 7.72 9.39
CA ALA A 238 -9.16 7.22 9.15
C ALA A 238 -9.13 5.77 8.65
N ASP A 239 -10.24 5.08 8.85
CA ASP A 239 -10.37 3.65 8.60
C ASP A 239 -11.79 3.34 8.09
N PHE A 240 -11.88 2.67 6.94
CA PHE A 240 -13.14 2.15 6.43
C PHE A 240 -13.55 0.87 7.14
N SER A 241 -14.76 0.86 7.67
CA SER A 241 -15.41 -0.35 8.20
C SER A 241 -16.37 -0.92 7.17
N GLY A 242 -16.44 -2.26 7.07
CA GLY A 242 -17.38 -2.95 6.18
C GLY A 242 -16.80 -3.38 4.83
N ILE A 243 -15.49 -3.17 4.61
CA ILE A 243 -14.79 -3.49 3.36
C ILE A 243 -15.07 -4.93 2.90
N GLN A 244 -14.84 -5.91 3.76
CA GLN A 244 -15.02 -7.33 3.42
C GLN A 244 -16.47 -7.63 3.01
N LYS A 245 -17.45 -7.13 3.78
CA LYS A 245 -18.87 -7.29 3.44
C LYS A 245 -19.22 -6.61 2.12
N PHE A 246 -18.68 -5.45 1.83
CA PHE A 246 -18.87 -4.75 0.57
C PHE A 246 -18.27 -5.53 -0.60
N ILE A 247 -17.06 -6.08 -0.46
CA ILE A 247 -16.41 -6.84 -1.53
C ILE A 247 -17.07 -8.20 -1.74
N TYR A 248 -17.36 -8.97 -0.68
CA TYR A 248 -17.77 -10.38 -0.76
C TYR A 248 -19.27 -10.63 -0.51
N GLY A 249 -20.03 -9.66 -0.02
CA GLY A 249 -21.27 -9.88 0.70
C GLY A 249 -22.50 -10.32 -0.09
N HIS A 250 -22.61 -10.11 -1.40
CA HIS A 250 -23.87 -10.38 -2.10
C HIS A 250 -23.64 -10.59 -3.60
N PHE A 251 -23.61 -11.84 -4.07
CA PHE A 251 -23.50 -12.08 -5.51
C PHE A 251 -24.29 -13.30 -5.99
N GLY A 252 -24.98 -13.10 -7.13
CA GLY A 252 -25.36 -14.18 -8.01
C GLY A 252 -24.12 -14.88 -8.59
N THR A 253 -24.30 -16.01 -9.25
CA THR A 253 -23.20 -16.84 -9.77
C THR A 253 -22.55 -16.29 -11.04
N SER A 254 -23.11 -15.28 -11.71
CA SER A 254 -22.57 -14.67 -12.92
C SER A 254 -21.66 -13.47 -12.61
N ASP A 255 -20.61 -13.30 -13.41
CA ASP A 255 -19.69 -12.14 -13.39
C ASP A 255 -18.97 -11.89 -12.04
N ILE A 256 -18.77 -12.93 -11.22
CA ILE A 256 -18.24 -12.84 -9.87
C ILE A 256 -16.88 -12.13 -9.85
N LEU A 257 -15.91 -12.58 -10.66
CA LEU A 257 -14.56 -11.99 -10.70
C LEU A 257 -14.58 -10.52 -11.08
N LYS A 258 -15.44 -10.15 -12.04
CA LYS A 258 -15.60 -8.77 -12.47
C LYS A 258 -16.11 -7.89 -11.34
N ASN A 259 -17.12 -8.36 -10.62
CA ASN A 259 -17.69 -7.63 -9.48
C ASN A 259 -16.69 -7.47 -8.33
N LEU A 260 -15.96 -8.53 -7.96
CA LEU A 260 -14.98 -8.50 -6.89
C LEU A 260 -13.84 -7.52 -7.18
N ARG A 261 -13.26 -7.63 -8.38
CA ARG A 261 -12.19 -6.73 -8.85
C ARG A 261 -12.65 -5.27 -8.83
N ALA A 262 -13.83 -5.02 -9.39
CA ALA A 262 -14.37 -3.66 -9.46
C ALA A 262 -14.65 -3.08 -8.09
N ARG A 263 -15.20 -3.84 -7.16
CA ARG A 263 -15.50 -3.36 -5.80
C ARG A 263 -14.25 -3.09 -4.99
N SER A 264 -13.25 -3.96 -5.11
CA SER A 264 -11.95 -3.76 -4.48
C SER A 264 -11.28 -2.47 -4.98
N PHE A 265 -11.17 -2.31 -6.28
CA PHE A 265 -10.58 -1.12 -6.88
C PHE A 265 -11.41 0.15 -6.60
N TYR A 266 -12.74 0.05 -6.64
CA TYR A 266 -13.61 1.18 -6.34
C TYR A 266 -13.43 1.70 -4.91
N LEU A 267 -13.29 0.81 -3.92
CA LEU A 267 -12.98 1.21 -2.56
C LEU A 267 -11.63 1.91 -2.46
N GLU A 268 -10.63 1.41 -3.18
CA GLU A 268 -9.29 2.00 -3.18
C GLU A 268 -9.31 3.41 -3.80
N ILE A 269 -9.85 3.58 -5.00
CA ILE A 269 -9.88 4.90 -5.66
C ILE A 269 -10.81 5.88 -4.95
N MET A 270 -11.89 5.40 -4.33
CA MET A 270 -12.76 6.20 -3.48
C MET A 270 -12.00 6.71 -2.25
N MET A 271 -11.20 5.86 -1.58
CA MET A 271 -10.35 6.26 -0.46
C MET A 271 -9.36 7.34 -0.89
N GLU A 272 -8.67 7.14 -2.01
CA GLU A 272 -7.70 8.10 -2.54
C GLU A 272 -8.37 9.45 -2.85
N ASN A 273 -9.58 9.42 -3.45
CA ASN A 273 -10.34 10.65 -3.72
C ASN A 273 -10.76 11.37 -2.43
N LEU A 274 -11.23 10.65 -1.41
CA LEU A 274 -11.60 11.25 -0.12
C LEU A 274 -10.39 11.83 0.63
N ILE A 275 -9.22 11.21 0.49
CA ILE A 275 -7.95 11.76 0.99
C ILE A 275 -7.66 13.10 0.32
N ASP A 276 -7.75 13.15 -1.00
CA ASP A 276 -7.47 14.36 -1.76
C ASP A 276 -8.48 15.48 -1.47
N GLU A 277 -9.78 15.15 -1.37
CA GLU A 277 -10.82 16.10 -0.94
C GLU A 277 -10.50 16.70 0.43
N THR A 278 -10.10 15.84 1.39
CA THR A 278 -9.72 16.28 2.72
C THR A 278 -8.51 17.20 2.69
N LEU A 279 -7.45 16.82 1.96
CA LEU A 279 -6.24 17.63 1.83
C LEU A 279 -6.50 18.97 1.12
N GLU A 280 -7.30 18.98 0.06
CA GLU A 280 -7.68 20.20 -0.65
C GLU A 280 -8.51 21.14 0.22
N LYS A 281 -9.51 20.63 0.97
CA LYS A 281 -10.32 21.40 1.90
C LYS A 281 -9.49 22.10 2.98
N ILE A 282 -8.45 21.43 3.48
CA ILE A 282 -7.54 22.01 4.47
C ILE A 282 -6.37 22.80 3.86
N GLY A 283 -6.21 22.76 2.53
CA GLY A 283 -5.20 23.52 1.79
C GLY A 283 -3.80 22.91 1.86
N LEU A 284 -3.69 21.58 1.89
CA LEU A 284 -2.44 20.82 1.92
C LEU A 284 -2.27 19.95 0.66
N SER A 285 -1.17 19.23 0.57
CA SER A 285 -0.83 18.32 -0.53
C SER A 285 -0.65 16.89 -0.05
N ARG A 286 -0.51 15.95 -0.98
CA ARG A 286 -0.21 14.54 -0.68
C ARG A 286 1.13 14.31 0.03
N ALA A 287 2.00 15.32 0.11
CA ALA A 287 3.16 15.23 1.00
C ALA A 287 2.75 14.93 2.44
N ASN A 288 1.60 15.45 2.89
CA ASN A 288 1.07 15.24 4.24
C ASN A 288 0.47 13.84 4.48
N LEU A 289 0.25 13.06 3.41
CA LEU A 289 -0.19 11.67 3.49
C LEU A 289 1.02 10.76 3.77
N LEU A 290 1.05 10.15 4.95
CA LEU A 290 2.16 9.29 5.37
C LEU A 290 2.02 7.87 4.84
N TYR A 291 0.80 7.35 4.91
CA TYR A 291 0.47 5.97 4.58
C TYR A 291 -0.96 5.84 4.07
N VAL A 292 -1.18 4.94 3.12
CA VAL A 292 -2.50 4.47 2.69
C VAL A 292 -2.45 2.99 2.34
N GLY A 293 -3.38 2.20 2.85
CA GLY A 293 -3.48 0.77 2.53
C GLY A 293 -4.53 0.06 3.38
N GLY A 294 -5.14 -0.99 2.83
CA GLY A 294 -6.11 -1.81 3.56
C GLY A 294 -7.36 -1.05 4.03
N GLY A 295 -7.72 0.05 3.38
CA GLY A 295 -8.84 0.91 3.83
C GLY A 295 -8.48 1.87 4.97
N HIS A 296 -7.20 2.02 5.29
CA HIS A 296 -6.68 2.84 6.38
C HIS A 296 -5.61 3.81 5.89
N HIS A 297 -5.55 5.02 6.45
CA HIS A 297 -4.50 5.97 6.13
C HIS A 297 -4.11 6.84 7.33
N TYR A 298 -2.88 7.40 7.28
CA TYR A 298 -2.37 8.36 8.24
C TYR A 298 -1.91 9.63 7.55
N MET A 299 -2.15 10.79 8.19
CA MET A 299 -1.68 12.09 7.75
C MET A 299 -1.04 12.86 8.91
N ILE A 300 -0.03 13.68 8.60
CA ILE A 300 0.49 14.70 9.51
C ILE A 300 -0.08 16.06 9.11
N LEU A 301 -0.81 16.70 10.00
CA LEU A 301 -1.59 17.92 9.75
C LEU A 301 -1.25 19.00 10.76
N PRO A 302 -1.51 20.29 10.47
CA PRO A 302 -1.33 21.36 11.44
C PRO A 302 -2.41 21.33 12.52
N ASN A 303 -2.02 21.52 13.78
CA ASN A 303 -2.93 21.58 14.90
C ASN A 303 -3.58 22.98 15.00
N THR A 304 -4.54 23.24 14.14
CA THR A 304 -5.29 24.49 14.10
C THR A 304 -6.79 24.24 14.29
N LYS A 305 -7.51 25.28 14.75
CA LYS A 305 -8.96 25.17 14.89
C LYS A 305 -9.62 24.96 13.52
N ARG A 306 -9.18 25.71 12.51
CA ARG A 306 -9.68 25.60 11.14
C ARG A 306 -9.57 24.17 10.60
N VAL A 307 -8.41 23.52 10.82
CA VAL A 307 -8.20 22.14 10.34
C VAL A 307 -9.09 21.15 11.09
N LYS A 308 -9.23 21.27 12.41
CA LYS A 308 -10.14 20.40 13.18
C LYS A 308 -11.58 20.54 12.74
N ASP A 309 -12.06 21.77 12.59
CA ASP A 309 -13.42 22.04 12.12
C ASP A 309 -13.64 21.46 10.71
N ALA A 310 -12.67 21.59 9.80
CA ALA A 310 -12.72 21.01 8.46
C ALA A 310 -12.73 19.47 8.47
N LEU A 311 -11.94 18.82 9.35
CA LEU A 311 -11.95 17.38 9.51
C LEU A 311 -13.29 16.85 10.03
N ASP A 312 -13.90 17.54 10.98
CA ASP A 312 -15.22 17.18 11.52
C ASP A 312 -16.33 17.37 10.47
N GLU A 313 -16.26 18.42 9.64
CA GLU A 313 -17.16 18.62 8.49
C GLU A 313 -17.00 17.50 7.46
N MET A 314 -15.77 17.21 7.03
CA MET A 314 -15.49 16.12 6.06
C MET A 314 -15.97 14.76 6.56
N ASP A 315 -15.76 14.45 7.84
CA ASP A 315 -16.27 13.23 8.43
C ASP A 315 -17.80 13.12 8.34
N ALA A 316 -18.50 14.21 8.65
CA ALA A 316 -19.96 14.26 8.58
C ALA A 316 -20.47 14.14 7.13
N GLU A 317 -19.85 14.84 6.18
CA GLU A 317 -20.17 14.81 4.75
C GLU A 317 -19.94 13.43 4.15
N ILE A 318 -18.75 12.83 4.39
CA ILE A 318 -18.39 11.50 3.90
C ILE A 318 -19.37 10.45 4.44
N ASN A 319 -19.63 10.43 5.74
CA ASN A 319 -20.53 9.45 6.33
C ASN A 319 -22.00 9.66 5.92
N ALA A 320 -22.42 10.90 5.62
CA ALA A 320 -23.74 11.18 5.05
C ALA A 320 -23.85 10.63 3.62
N TRP A 321 -22.84 10.86 2.78
CA TRP A 321 -22.76 10.34 1.43
C TRP A 321 -22.70 8.81 1.40
N LEU A 322 -21.89 8.17 2.27
CA LEU A 322 -21.82 6.71 2.41
C LEU A 322 -23.18 6.12 2.80
N ARG A 323 -23.92 6.74 3.74
CA ARG A 323 -25.27 6.25 4.11
C ARG A 323 -26.26 6.36 2.96
N LYS A 324 -26.19 7.43 2.16
CA LYS A 324 -27.06 7.63 0.99
C LYS A 324 -26.84 6.54 -0.05
N ASN A 325 -25.59 6.17 -0.33
CA ASN A 325 -25.21 5.29 -1.43
C ASN A 325 -25.06 3.81 -0.99
N PHE A 326 -24.58 3.56 0.23
CA PHE A 326 -24.22 2.23 0.74
C PHE A 326 -24.96 1.85 2.05
N GLN A 327 -25.90 2.70 2.50
CA GLN A 327 -26.66 2.48 3.75
C GLN A 327 -25.72 2.30 4.96
N ALA A 328 -25.83 1.17 5.69
CA ALA A 328 -24.99 0.87 6.84
C ALA A 328 -23.81 -0.08 6.50
N GLU A 329 -23.57 -0.36 5.20
CA GLU A 329 -22.52 -1.30 4.79
C GLU A 329 -21.12 -0.72 4.97
N LEU A 330 -20.93 0.55 4.59
CA LEU A 330 -19.66 1.24 4.72
C LEU A 330 -19.76 2.35 5.75
N PHE A 331 -18.70 2.52 6.52
CA PHE A 331 -18.56 3.59 7.49
C PHE A 331 -17.11 4.05 7.57
N TYR A 332 -16.90 5.37 7.56
CA TYR A 332 -15.60 6.00 7.62
C TYR A 332 -15.34 6.51 9.05
N ALA A 333 -14.45 5.86 9.78
CA ALA A 333 -14.11 6.20 11.14
C ALA A 333 -12.83 7.04 11.18
N THR A 334 -12.91 8.26 11.67
CA THR A 334 -11.78 9.19 11.77
C THR A 334 -11.32 9.36 13.21
N GLY A 335 -10.05 9.70 13.40
CA GLY A 335 -9.49 10.08 14.69
C GLY A 335 -8.20 10.86 14.53
N TYR A 336 -7.90 11.76 15.47
CA TYR A 336 -6.64 12.50 15.50
C TYR A 336 -6.09 12.65 16.92
N GLN A 337 -4.77 12.79 17.03
CA GLN A 337 -4.06 13.07 18.27
C GLN A 337 -3.14 14.25 18.09
N GLU A 338 -3.22 15.23 19.02
CA GLU A 338 -2.30 16.35 19.05
C GLU A 338 -0.91 15.91 19.47
N CYS A 339 0.11 16.39 18.77
CA CYS A 339 1.49 16.04 19.03
C CYS A 339 2.44 17.22 18.78
N SER A 340 3.60 17.16 19.43
CA SER A 340 4.70 18.10 19.25
C SER A 340 5.81 17.49 18.39
N ALA A 341 6.76 18.30 17.91
CA ALA A 341 7.93 17.81 17.19
C ALA A 341 8.71 16.80 18.03
N ASN A 342 8.98 17.12 19.30
CA ASN A 342 9.69 16.22 20.20
C ASN A 342 8.99 14.86 20.36
N GLU A 343 7.67 14.84 20.46
CA GLU A 343 6.92 13.58 20.57
C GLU A 343 6.94 12.74 19.29
N LEU A 344 6.99 13.38 18.10
CA LEU A 344 7.16 12.68 16.82
C LEU A 344 8.55 12.03 16.70
N GLU A 345 9.56 12.56 17.42
CA GLU A 345 10.90 12.01 17.54
C GLU A 345 11.03 11.01 18.71
N ASN A 346 9.91 10.62 19.34
CA ASN A 346 9.89 9.76 20.55
C ASN A 346 10.61 10.38 21.76
N ASN A 347 10.57 11.68 21.91
CA ASN A 347 11.11 12.42 23.05
C ASN A 347 9.98 13.12 23.83
N PRO A 348 9.64 12.71 25.07
CA PRO A 348 10.29 11.64 25.86
C PRO A 348 9.99 10.23 25.33
N ALA A 349 10.85 9.28 25.67
CA ALA A 349 10.70 7.88 25.25
C ALA A 349 9.28 7.34 25.53
N GLY A 350 8.68 6.65 24.55
CA GLY A 350 7.32 6.14 24.59
C GLY A 350 6.24 7.15 24.15
N SER A 351 6.58 8.41 23.84
CA SER A 351 5.61 9.40 23.34
C SER A 351 5.09 9.05 21.96
N TYR A 352 5.94 8.56 21.07
CA TYR A 352 5.57 8.07 19.74
C TYR A 352 4.45 7.03 19.82
N LYS A 353 4.63 5.99 20.65
CA LYS A 353 3.62 4.95 20.85
C LYS A 353 2.29 5.51 21.36
N LYS A 354 2.33 6.47 22.30
CA LYS A 354 1.13 7.10 22.85
C LYS A 354 0.32 7.87 21.82
N ILE A 355 0.98 8.53 20.86
CA ILE A 355 0.30 9.25 19.79
C ILE A 355 -0.53 8.27 18.93
N PHE A 356 0.07 7.18 18.47
CA PHE A 356 -0.62 6.16 17.67
C PHE A 356 -1.74 5.46 18.46
N GLN A 357 -1.51 5.15 19.73
CA GLN A 357 -2.54 4.58 20.61
C GLN A 357 -3.73 5.54 20.76
N GLY A 358 -3.48 6.84 20.99
CA GLY A 358 -4.53 7.84 21.10
C GLY A 358 -5.39 7.96 19.84
N VAL A 359 -4.79 7.89 18.64
CA VAL A 359 -5.52 7.84 17.38
C VAL A 359 -6.37 6.58 17.27
N SER A 360 -5.78 5.41 17.55
CA SER A 360 -6.47 4.11 17.49
C SER A 360 -7.65 4.01 18.45
N GLU A 361 -7.52 4.55 19.66
CA GLU A 361 -8.60 4.60 20.65
C GLU A 361 -9.80 5.43 20.14
N ARG A 362 -9.54 6.60 19.54
CA ARG A 362 -10.60 7.45 18.97
C ARG A 362 -11.32 6.79 17.79
N ILE A 363 -10.57 6.16 16.88
CA ILE A 363 -11.14 5.39 15.78
C ILE A 363 -12.01 4.24 16.32
N SER A 364 -11.54 3.51 17.33
CA SER A 364 -12.27 2.41 17.95
C SER A 364 -13.53 2.88 18.65
N GLU A 365 -13.47 4.01 19.36
CA GLU A 365 -14.65 4.64 19.96
C GLU A 365 -15.69 5.01 18.89
N LYS A 366 -15.24 5.63 17.78
CA LYS A 366 -16.10 6.01 16.67
C LYS A 366 -16.73 4.81 15.98
N LYS A 367 -15.98 3.74 15.75
CA LYS A 367 -16.49 2.47 15.24
C LYS A 367 -17.56 1.86 16.15
N SER A 368 -17.44 2.03 17.46
CA SER A 368 -18.42 1.54 18.43
C SER A 368 -19.68 2.42 18.50
N LYS A 369 -19.58 3.71 18.13
CA LYS A 369 -20.66 4.71 18.19
C LYS A 369 -20.91 5.32 16.80
N ARG A 370 -21.11 4.47 15.78
CA ARG A 370 -21.18 4.89 14.37
C ARG A 370 -22.27 5.90 14.08
N TYR A 371 -23.45 5.77 14.69
CA TYR A 371 -24.63 6.54 14.36
C TYR A 371 -25.29 7.13 15.59
N SER A 372 -25.73 8.37 15.48
CA SER A 372 -26.59 9.00 16.48
C SER A 372 -27.96 8.30 16.55
N ALA A 373 -28.69 8.50 17.66
CA ALA A 373 -30.04 7.94 17.82
C ALA A 373 -30.99 8.38 16.70
N ASP A 374 -30.83 9.60 16.18
CA ASP A 374 -31.66 10.12 15.09
C ASP A 374 -31.35 9.44 13.75
N VAL A 375 -30.07 9.23 13.46
CA VAL A 375 -29.65 8.45 12.27
C VAL A 375 -30.14 7.02 12.35
N ILE A 376 -30.07 6.37 13.54
CA ILE A 376 -30.61 5.01 13.73
C ILE A 376 -32.12 4.99 13.50
N ARG A 377 -32.85 6.01 13.99
CA ARG A 377 -34.29 6.12 13.73
C ARG A 377 -34.60 6.30 12.24
N GLU A 378 -33.77 7.08 11.55
CA GLU A 378 -33.91 7.29 10.10
C GLU A 378 -33.66 6.00 9.32
N LEU A 379 -32.58 5.28 9.61
CA LEU A 379 -32.25 4.00 8.98
C LEU A 379 -33.33 2.94 9.21
N ASN A 380 -34.02 2.98 10.36
CA ASN A 380 -35.11 2.07 10.69
C ASN A 380 -36.50 2.55 10.21
N LYS A 381 -36.63 3.74 9.59
CA LYS A 381 -37.86 4.12 8.95
C LYS A 381 -38.07 3.25 7.71
N ILE A 382 -39.01 2.34 7.81
CA ILE A 382 -39.46 1.53 6.67
C ILE A 382 -40.14 2.50 5.69
N LYS A 383 -39.47 2.81 4.60
CA LYS A 383 -40.12 3.37 3.42
C LYS A 383 -40.84 2.21 2.75
N ILE A 384 -42.14 2.10 2.97
CA ILE A 384 -42.98 1.16 2.23
C ILE A 384 -43.13 1.70 0.82
N ASN A 385 -42.15 1.43 -0.02
CA ASN A 385 -42.26 1.60 -1.47
C ASN A 385 -42.58 0.21 -2.01
N ASP A 386 -43.82 0.04 -2.39
CA ASP A 386 -44.46 -1.25 -2.73
C ASP A 386 -44.05 -1.75 -4.14
N HIS A 387 -43.08 -1.13 -4.80
CA HIS A 387 -42.71 -1.42 -6.19
C HIS A 387 -41.24 -1.71 -6.39
N SER A 388 -40.50 -1.92 -5.33
CA SER A 388 -39.07 -2.14 -5.42
C SER A 388 -38.80 -3.53 -5.99
N ARG A 389 -38.17 -3.54 -7.19
CA ARG A 389 -37.52 -4.72 -7.73
C ARG A 389 -36.13 -4.86 -7.11
N GLU A 390 -35.62 -6.07 -7.07
CA GLU A 390 -34.30 -6.34 -6.55
C GLU A 390 -33.26 -6.30 -7.69
N CYS A 391 -32.13 -5.70 -7.41
CA CYS A 391 -30.96 -5.77 -8.29
C CYS A 391 -30.47 -7.22 -8.39
N ALA A 392 -30.33 -7.74 -9.59
CA ALA A 392 -29.89 -9.12 -9.84
C ALA A 392 -28.47 -9.43 -9.31
N ILE A 393 -27.65 -8.40 -8.99
CA ILE A 393 -26.25 -8.54 -8.52
C ILE A 393 -26.17 -8.39 -7.01
N CYS A 394 -26.65 -7.27 -6.46
CA CYS A 394 -26.47 -6.96 -5.03
C CYS A 394 -27.70 -7.20 -4.18
N HIS A 395 -28.80 -7.63 -4.77
CA HIS A 395 -30.10 -7.94 -4.15
C HIS A 395 -30.71 -6.77 -3.35
N ARG A 396 -30.20 -5.54 -3.56
CA ARG A 396 -30.84 -4.36 -2.97
C ARG A 396 -32.12 -4.02 -3.71
N SER A 397 -33.16 -3.72 -2.97
CA SER A 397 -34.39 -3.16 -3.52
C SER A 397 -34.14 -1.70 -3.97
N SER A 398 -34.53 -1.38 -5.18
CA SER A 398 -34.37 -0.04 -5.75
C SER A 398 -35.47 0.25 -6.76
N ASP A 399 -35.97 1.50 -6.76
CA ASP A 399 -36.90 2.00 -7.76
C ASP A 399 -36.20 2.34 -9.09
N TRP A 400 -34.84 2.42 -9.06
CA TRP A 400 -33.99 2.82 -10.18
C TRP A 400 -33.16 1.63 -10.66
N LEU A 401 -33.81 0.70 -11.35
CA LEU A 401 -33.14 -0.43 -11.98
C LEU A 401 -33.11 -0.24 -13.50
N GLU A 402 -31.94 -0.44 -14.07
CA GLU A 402 -31.72 -0.47 -15.51
C GLU A 402 -31.58 -1.91 -15.99
N ARG A 403 -31.95 -2.19 -17.23
CA ARG A 403 -31.70 -3.51 -17.82
C ARG A 403 -30.34 -3.55 -18.44
N ASP A 404 -29.56 -4.56 -18.06
CA ASP A 404 -28.30 -4.84 -18.72
C ASP A 404 -28.47 -5.55 -20.06
N ASP A 405 -27.36 -5.84 -20.74
CA ASP A 405 -27.35 -6.51 -22.06
C ASP A 405 -27.91 -7.95 -22.00
N GLU A 406 -27.96 -8.56 -20.82
CA GLU A 406 -28.55 -9.88 -20.58
C GLU A 406 -30.04 -9.80 -20.16
N GLY A 407 -30.60 -8.60 -20.09
CA GLY A 407 -31.99 -8.35 -19.70
C GLY A 407 -32.25 -8.43 -18.20
N ARG A 408 -31.20 -8.43 -17.35
CA ARG A 408 -31.30 -8.41 -15.88
C ARG A 408 -31.58 -7.01 -15.37
N ASP A 409 -32.41 -6.88 -14.36
CA ASP A 409 -32.62 -5.62 -13.67
C ASP A 409 -31.43 -5.35 -12.72
N ILE A 410 -30.61 -4.35 -12.98
CA ILE A 410 -29.43 -3.99 -12.18
C ILE A 410 -29.48 -2.55 -11.69
N CYS A 411 -28.97 -2.28 -10.48
CA CYS A 411 -28.88 -0.91 -9.97
C CYS A 411 -27.70 -0.16 -10.62
N PRO A 412 -27.74 1.18 -10.69
CA PRO A 412 -26.69 1.99 -11.34
C PRO A 412 -25.29 1.74 -10.77
N VAL A 413 -25.19 1.47 -9.46
CA VAL A 413 -23.89 1.16 -8.82
C VAL A 413 -23.32 -0.15 -9.35
N CYS A 414 -24.14 -1.22 -9.42
CA CYS A 414 -23.68 -2.49 -9.97
C CYS A 414 -23.37 -2.41 -11.46
N GLY A 415 -24.16 -1.66 -12.24
CA GLY A 415 -23.88 -1.42 -13.64
C GLY A 415 -22.56 -0.69 -13.87
N GLY A 416 -22.30 0.36 -13.09
CA GLY A 416 -21.02 1.07 -13.10
C GLY A 416 -19.83 0.21 -12.67
N LEU A 417 -20.00 -0.65 -11.65
CA LEU A 417 -18.95 -1.57 -11.21
C LEU A 417 -18.60 -2.62 -12.26
N MET A 418 -19.58 -3.14 -13.00
CA MET A 418 -19.31 -4.08 -14.08
C MET A 418 -18.49 -3.42 -15.20
N GLN A 419 -18.82 -2.17 -15.56
CA GLN A 419 -18.05 -1.41 -16.52
C GLN A 419 -16.63 -1.14 -16.01
N LEU A 420 -16.50 -0.68 -14.77
CA LEU A 420 -15.20 -0.41 -14.13
C LEU A 420 -14.28 -1.63 -14.13
N SER A 421 -14.81 -2.85 -13.99
CA SER A 421 -14.00 -4.06 -14.05
C SER A 421 -13.24 -4.22 -15.37
N SER A 422 -13.89 -3.90 -16.49
CA SER A 422 -13.23 -3.87 -17.81
C SER A 422 -12.22 -2.72 -17.91
N ASP A 423 -12.57 -1.57 -17.35
CA ASP A 423 -11.73 -0.37 -17.41
C ASP A 423 -10.44 -0.53 -16.60
N ILE A 424 -10.48 -1.21 -15.45
CA ILE A 424 -9.28 -1.54 -14.67
C ILE A 424 -8.25 -2.29 -15.52
N LEU A 425 -8.66 -3.18 -16.39
CA LEU A 425 -7.77 -3.98 -17.21
C LEU A 425 -7.23 -3.23 -18.43
N ASN A 426 -8.02 -2.31 -18.99
CA ASN A 426 -7.79 -1.73 -20.31
C ASN A 426 -7.39 -0.24 -20.29
N GLN A 427 -7.61 0.45 -19.17
CA GLN A 427 -7.34 1.88 -19.04
C GLN A 427 -6.12 2.15 -18.16
N ASN A 428 -5.42 3.24 -18.45
CA ASN A 428 -4.21 3.64 -17.73
C ASN A 428 -4.45 4.80 -16.76
N PHE A 429 -5.57 5.54 -16.94
CA PHE A 429 -5.89 6.70 -16.12
C PHE A 429 -7.35 6.68 -15.70
N PHE A 430 -7.60 7.29 -14.57
CA PHE A 430 -8.93 7.50 -14.00
C PHE A 430 -9.07 8.99 -13.66
N VAL A 431 -10.00 9.66 -14.31
CA VAL A 431 -10.28 11.08 -14.11
C VAL A 431 -11.49 11.22 -13.21
N VAL A 432 -11.42 12.14 -12.24
CA VAL A 432 -12.56 12.58 -11.43
C VAL A 432 -13.12 13.85 -12.06
N SER A 433 -14.43 13.87 -12.31
CA SER A 433 -15.14 14.92 -13.01
C SER A 433 -16.47 15.25 -12.32
N GLN A 434 -16.91 16.51 -12.39
CA GLN A 434 -18.23 16.94 -11.89
C GLN A 434 -19.39 16.51 -12.80
N ILE A 435 -19.11 16.08 -14.03
CA ILE A 435 -20.15 15.64 -14.96
C ILE A 435 -20.22 14.11 -14.99
N LYS A 436 -21.41 13.59 -14.75
CA LYS A 436 -21.70 12.17 -14.83
C LYS A 436 -21.52 11.66 -16.27
N GLY A 437 -20.59 10.75 -16.51
CA GLY A 437 -20.46 9.98 -17.75
C GLY A 437 -21.45 8.81 -17.82
N GLU A 438 -21.57 8.20 -18.99
CA GLU A 438 -22.36 6.98 -19.16
C GLU A 438 -21.77 5.84 -18.29
N LYS A 439 -22.59 5.24 -17.41
CA LYS A 439 -22.18 4.18 -16.46
C LYS A 439 -21.03 4.57 -15.52
N SER A 440 -20.74 5.88 -15.35
CA SER A 440 -19.71 6.33 -14.42
C SER A 440 -20.15 6.12 -12.96
N LEU A 441 -19.19 5.79 -12.09
CA LEU A 441 -19.41 5.64 -10.64
C LEU A 441 -19.14 6.96 -9.94
N GLU A 442 -20.00 7.31 -9.00
CA GLU A 442 -19.79 8.41 -8.07
C GLU A 442 -18.75 7.99 -7.02
N VAL A 443 -17.67 8.76 -6.85
CA VAL A 443 -16.59 8.49 -5.88
C VAL A 443 -16.68 9.40 -4.65
N PHE A 444 -17.41 10.50 -4.77
CA PHE A 444 -17.87 11.38 -3.70
C PHE A 444 -19.02 12.23 -4.24
N GLU A 445 -19.69 13.04 -3.42
CA GLU A 445 -20.91 13.77 -3.76
C GLU A 445 -20.76 14.64 -5.01
N GLY A 446 -21.39 14.22 -6.11
CA GLY A 446 -21.31 14.90 -7.42
C GLY A 446 -20.01 14.72 -8.19
N GLU A 447 -19.12 13.82 -7.74
CA GLU A 447 -17.84 13.51 -8.36
C GLU A 447 -17.87 12.10 -8.98
N TYR A 448 -17.56 12.02 -10.26
CA TYR A 448 -17.72 10.81 -11.06
C TYR A 448 -16.39 10.36 -11.65
N LEU A 449 -16.17 9.04 -11.61
CA LEU A 449 -14.97 8.40 -12.13
C LEU A 449 -15.12 8.14 -13.62
N ILE A 450 -14.20 8.67 -14.43
CA ILE A 450 -14.14 8.53 -15.86
C ILE A 450 -12.84 7.83 -16.26
N PRO A 451 -12.89 6.60 -16.79
CA PRO A 451 -11.70 5.88 -17.23
C PRO A 451 -11.15 6.49 -18.55
N VAL A 452 -9.82 6.56 -18.66
CA VAL A 452 -9.12 7.17 -19.81
C VAL A 452 -7.92 6.30 -20.21
N LYS A 453 -7.75 6.08 -21.51
CA LYS A 453 -6.81 5.10 -22.03
C LYS A 453 -5.38 5.60 -22.11
N ASN A 454 -5.18 6.83 -22.53
CA ASN A 454 -3.85 7.37 -22.84
C ASN A 454 -3.70 8.85 -22.46
N GLY A 455 -2.46 9.34 -22.49
CA GLY A 455 -2.14 10.71 -22.09
C GLY A 455 -2.76 11.79 -22.98
N ASP A 456 -3.03 11.52 -24.26
CA ASP A 456 -3.65 12.52 -25.14
C ASP A 456 -5.14 12.72 -24.79
N GLU A 457 -5.84 11.64 -24.48
CA GLU A 457 -7.22 11.70 -23.96
C GLU A 457 -7.24 12.37 -22.57
N LEU A 458 -6.25 12.07 -21.69
CA LEU A 458 -6.11 12.70 -20.40
C LEU A 458 -5.97 14.23 -20.55
N LYS A 459 -5.09 14.70 -21.44
CA LYS A 459 -4.92 16.14 -21.73
C LYS A 459 -6.20 16.80 -22.22
N GLN A 460 -7.02 16.09 -22.95
CA GLN A 460 -8.33 16.61 -23.39
C GLN A 460 -9.29 16.73 -22.21
N CYS A 461 -9.28 15.77 -21.29
CA CYS A 461 -10.09 15.85 -20.06
C CYS A 461 -9.63 16.99 -19.15
N MET A 462 -8.33 17.16 -18.95
CA MET A 462 -7.74 18.22 -18.11
C MET A 462 -8.09 19.65 -18.57
N ARG A 463 -8.45 19.82 -19.84
CA ARG A 463 -8.87 21.13 -20.39
C ARG A 463 -10.34 21.46 -20.19
N LYS A 464 -11.15 20.49 -19.76
CA LYS A 464 -12.58 20.69 -19.52
C LYS A 464 -12.79 21.40 -18.18
N ALA A 465 -13.86 22.19 -18.11
CA ALA A 465 -14.20 22.94 -16.89
C ALA A 465 -14.69 22.04 -15.74
N ASP A 466 -15.13 20.84 -16.05
CA ASP A 466 -15.62 19.83 -15.13
C ASP A 466 -14.53 18.89 -14.59
N TYR A 467 -13.29 19.02 -15.06
CA TYR A 467 -12.16 18.26 -14.55
C TYR A 467 -11.81 18.67 -13.11
N ILE A 468 -11.63 17.68 -12.24
CA ILE A 468 -11.19 17.88 -10.86
C ILE A 468 -9.74 17.40 -10.72
N ARG A 469 -9.51 16.10 -10.86
CA ARG A 469 -8.18 15.46 -10.73
C ARG A 469 -8.09 14.17 -11.51
N SER A 470 -6.91 13.60 -11.57
CA SER A 470 -6.68 12.32 -12.25
C SER A 470 -5.63 11.47 -11.55
N TYR A 471 -5.79 10.16 -11.70
CA TYR A 471 -4.90 9.13 -11.17
C TYR A 471 -4.34 8.30 -12.32
N SER A 472 -3.05 7.98 -12.29
CA SER A 472 -2.47 6.96 -13.17
C SER A 472 -2.49 5.60 -12.46
N LYS A 473 -2.44 4.50 -13.22
CA LYS A 473 -2.49 3.14 -12.69
C LYS A 473 -1.23 2.36 -13.06
N ASN A 474 -0.52 1.82 -12.05
CA ASN A 474 0.67 0.96 -12.19
C ASN A 474 1.78 1.54 -13.07
N ARG A 475 1.80 2.84 -13.31
CA ARG A 475 2.72 3.49 -14.19
C ARG A 475 2.90 4.95 -13.82
N SER A 476 4.10 5.31 -13.38
CA SER A 476 4.45 6.71 -13.20
C SER A 476 4.42 7.44 -14.53
N TYR A 477 3.62 8.46 -14.61
CA TYR A 477 3.48 9.28 -15.79
C TYR A 477 4.12 10.65 -15.55
N VAL A 478 5.33 10.84 -16.08
CA VAL A 478 6.02 12.12 -15.98
C VAL A 478 5.61 12.97 -17.16
N GLY A 479 4.88 14.05 -16.90
CA GLY A 479 4.54 14.99 -17.97
C GLY A 479 3.14 15.56 -17.96
N GLU A 480 2.28 15.00 -17.15
CA GLU A 480 0.94 15.52 -16.88
C GLU A 480 0.78 15.63 -15.37
N ASP A 481 0.02 16.60 -14.92
CA ASP A 481 -0.20 16.83 -13.48
C ASP A 481 -1.23 15.84 -12.95
N THR A 482 -0.86 14.55 -12.87
CA THR A 482 -1.64 13.51 -12.18
C THR A 482 -1.53 13.70 -10.67
N GLN A 483 -2.59 13.34 -9.95
CA GLN A 483 -2.67 13.49 -8.49
C GLN A 483 -1.82 12.43 -7.79
N GLU A 484 -1.87 11.20 -8.27
CA GLU A 484 -1.14 10.05 -7.72
C GLU A 484 -1.03 8.92 -8.75
N ASN A 485 0.01 8.11 -8.60
CA ASN A 485 0.15 6.84 -9.29
C ASN A 485 -0.32 5.70 -8.41
N LEU A 486 -1.51 5.19 -8.69
CA LEU A 486 -2.10 4.09 -7.95
C LEU A 486 -1.42 2.77 -8.32
N PHE A 487 -0.75 2.16 -7.35
CA PHE A 487 -0.30 0.78 -7.48
C PHE A 487 -1.45 -0.16 -7.14
N VAL A 488 -1.78 -1.07 -8.06
CA VAL A 488 -2.92 -1.98 -7.95
C VAL A 488 -2.50 -3.39 -8.33
N GLY A 489 -2.89 -4.36 -7.51
CA GLY A 489 -2.84 -5.77 -7.88
C GLY A 489 -3.91 -6.06 -8.95
N ASP A 490 -3.54 -6.01 -10.22
CA ASP A 490 -4.47 -6.17 -11.35
C ASP A 490 -4.19 -7.41 -12.20
N TYR A 491 -3.34 -8.31 -11.73
CA TYR A 491 -3.06 -9.54 -12.46
C TYR A 491 -4.31 -10.42 -12.57
N HIS A 492 -4.61 -10.83 -13.80
CA HIS A 492 -5.68 -11.77 -14.09
C HIS A 492 -5.28 -12.67 -15.28
N TYR A 493 -5.71 -13.92 -15.22
CA TYR A 493 -5.52 -14.88 -16.31
C TYR A 493 -6.77 -14.97 -17.18
N ALA A 494 -7.95 -14.94 -16.58
CA ALA A 494 -9.25 -15.08 -17.24
C ALA A 494 -10.32 -14.25 -16.54
N ASP A 495 -11.45 -14.06 -17.21
CA ASP A 495 -12.55 -13.21 -16.73
C ASP A 495 -13.60 -13.96 -15.90
N THR A 496 -13.61 -15.30 -15.95
CA THR A 496 -14.54 -16.12 -15.19
C THR A 496 -13.83 -17.20 -14.36
N LEU A 497 -14.44 -17.59 -13.23
CA LEU A 497 -13.93 -18.67 -12.37
C LEU A 497 -13.82 -20.00 -13.14
N GLY A 498 -14.77 -20.28 -14.03
CA GLY A 498 -14.76 -21.49 -14.84
C GLY A 498 -13.58 -21.54 -15.82
N GLU A 499 -13.23 -20.41 -16.44
CA GLU A 499 -12.08 -20.32 -17.35
C GLU A 499 -10.75 -20.51 -16.65
N LEU A 500 -10.63 -20.07 -15.39
CA LEU A 500 -9.41 -20.29 -14.58
C LEU A 500 -9.09 -21.78 -14.42
N VAL A 501 -10.10 -22.64 -14.34
CA VAL A 501 -9.94 -24.09 -14.11
C VAL A 501 -10.12 -24.96 -15.34
N LYS A 502 -10.49 -24.39 -16.50
CA LYS A 502 -10.86 -25.13 -17.71
C LYS A 502 -9.85 -26.21 -18.14
N ASP A 503 -8.56 -25.89 -18.03
CA ASP A 503 -7.47 -26.81 -18.36
C ASP A 503 -6.55 -27.02 -17.16
N ALA A 504 -7.10 -27.01 -15.94
CA ALA A 504 -6.32 -27.25 -14.75
C ALA A 504 -5.79 -28.67 -14.71
N VAL A 505 -4.56 -28.84 -14.24
CA VAL A 505 -3.95 -30.16 -14.07
C VAL A 505 -4.68 -30.94 -12.97
N GLY A 506 -5.04 -32.17 -13.25
CA GLY A 506 -5.73 -33.05 -12.30
C GLY A 506 -7.25 -32.78 -12.25
N ILE A 507 -7.72 -32.15 -11.18
CA ILE A 507 -9.16 -31.85 -11.01
C ILE A 507 -9.45 -30.40 -11.40
N GLY A 508 -10.58 -30.16 -12.07
CA GLY A 508 -11.05 -28.81 -12.41
C GLY A 508 -11.67 -28.10 -11.18
N ARG A 509 -10.83 -27.71 -10.23
CA ARG A 509 -11.21 -27.04 -8.99
C ARG A 509 -10.50 -25.72 -8.83
N LEU A 510 -11.18 -24.77 -8.19
CA LEU A 510 -10.58 -23.52 -7.74
C LEU A 510 -9.76 -23.78 -6.46
N GLY A 511 -8.58 -23.20 -6.42
CA GLY A 511 -7.92 -22.82 -5.18
C GLY A 511 -8.33 -21.38 -4.85
N VAL A 512 -8.67 -21.12 -3.62
CA VAL A 512 -8.91 -19.78 -3.09
C VAL A 512 -7.93 -19.57 -1.95
N PHE A 513 -7.12 -18.52 -2.04
CA PHE A 513 -6.08 -18.23 -1.06
C PHE A 513 -6.31 -16.87 -0.45
N ARG A 514 -6.25 -16.84 0.86
CA ARG A 514 -6.23 -15.62 1.66
C ARG A 514 -5.06 -15.65 2.62
N ALA A 515 -4.38 -14.53 2.76
CA ALA A 515 -3.23 -14.41 3.65
C ALA A 515 -3.07 -12.97 4.15
N ASP A 516 -2.45 -12.85 5.31
CA ASP A 516 -2.21 -11.57 5.98
C ASP A 516 -0.83 -11.59 6.69
N VAL A 517 -0.17 -10.44 6.74
CA VAL A 517 1.15 -10.29 7.37
C VAL A 517 1.05 -10.44 8.88
N ASP A 518 1.87 -11.30 9.45
CA ASP A 518 1.86 -11.59 10.87
C ASP A 518 2.33 -10.40 11.71
N ASN A 519 1.54 -10.04 12.71
CA ASN A 519 1.89 -9.03 13.73
C ASN A 519 2.26 -7.65 13.16
N LEU A 520 1.72 -7.26 12.00
CA LEU A 520 2.08 -6.00 11.35
C LEU A 520 1.81 -4.78 12.24
N GLY A 521 0.67 -4.70 12.92
CA GLY A 521 0.37 -3.61 13.85
C GLY A 521 1.42 -3.47 14.97
N GLN A 522 1.94 -4.59 15.48
CA GLN A 522 3.04 -4.59 16.45
C GLN A 522 4.35 -4.10 15.82
N ALA A 523 4.64 -4.51 14.57
CA ALA A 523 5.84 -4.07 13.85
C ALA A 523 5.85 -2.55 13.64
N PHE A 524 4.71 -1.93 13.34
CA PHE A 524 4.57 -0.47 13.23
C PHE A 524 4.82 0.26 14.54
N VAL A 525 4.28 -0.23 15.64
CA VAL A 525 4.28 0.48 16.93
C VAL A 525 5.53 0.19 17.75
N SER A 526 6.10 -1.01 17.65
CA SER A 526 7.19 -1.48 18.51
C SER A 526 8.22 -2.38 17.80
N GLY A 527 8.21 -2.42 16.48
CA GLY A 527 9.18 -3.21 15.71
C GLY A 527 10.58 -2.59 15.66
N PHE A 528 10.69 -1.29 15.89
CA PHE A 528 11.96 -0.60 16.02
C PHE A 528 12.32 -0.42 17.50
N SER A 529 13.61 -0.39 17.83
CA SER A 529 14.08 -0.03 19.17
C SER A 529 13.66 1.41 19.53
N GLU A 530 13.51 1.73 20.80
CA GLU A 530 12.98 3.03 21.26
C GLU A 530 13.73 4.23 20.68
N ASP A 531 15.03 4.11 20.47
CA ASP A 531 15.89 5.13 19.87
C ASP A 531 15.72 5.26 18.33
N LYS A 532 15.06 4.30 17.69
CA LYS A 532 14.80 4.26 16.24
C LYS A 532 13.32 4.38 15.88
N GLN A 533 12.43 4.49 16.87
CA GLN A 533 11.00 4.72 16.65
C GLN A 533 10.75 6.16 16.23
N THR A 534 10.60 6.38 14.94
CA THR A 534 10.41 7.71 14.34
C THR A 534 9.40 7.67 13.18
N LEU A 535 8.80 8.83 12.91
CA LEU A 535 7.77 8.97 11.89
C LEU A 535 8.30 8.67 10.48
N SER A 536 9.52 9.11 10.13
CA SER A 536 10.14 8.84 8.83
C SER A 536 10.36 7.35 8.60
N ARG A 537 10.83 6.62 9.61
CA ARG A 537 11.02 5.16 9.50
C ARG A 537 9.71 4.42 9.38
N ALA A 538 8.67 4.82 10.13
CA ALA A 538 7.34 4.22 9.98
C ALA A 538 6.76 4.48 8.58
N ALA A 539 6.91 5.68 8.04
CA ALA A 539 6.47 6.01 6.68
C ALA A 539 7.23 5.19 5.62
N THR A 540 8.57 5.10 5.73
CA THR A 540 9.40 4.27 4.84
C THR A 540 8.99 2.80 4.89
N PHE A 541 8.84 2.25 6.08
CA PHE A 541 8.44 0.86 6.31
C PHE A 541 7.07 0.56 5.65
N SER A 542 6.10 1.40 5.92
CA SER A 542 4.75 1.30 5.38
C SER A 542 4.72 1.34 3.85
N ARG A 543 5.40 2.33 3.27
CA ARG A 543 5.49 2.49 1.81
C ARG A 543 6.16 1.27 1.15
N ARG A 544 7.21 0.69 1.76
CA ARG A 544 7.85 -0.52 1.25
C ARG A 544 6.88 -1.70 1.19
N LEU A 545 6.07 -1.91 2.24
CA LEU A 545 5.06 -2.96 2.25
C LEU A 545 3.95 -2.70 1.23
N SER A 546 3.47 -1.47 1.13
CA SER A 546 2.46 -1.10 0.13
C SER A 546 2.94 -1.39 -1.30
N ILE A 547 4.18 -1.04 -1.64
CA ILE A 547 4.79 -1.36 -2.93
C ILE A 547 4.85 -2.87 -3.15
N PHE A 548 5.21 -3.66 -2.13
CA PHE A 548 5.28 -5.11 -2.24
C PHE A 548 3.91 -5.72 -2.56
N PHE A 549 2.89 -5.41 -1.78
CA PHE A 549 1.56 -6.00 -1.95
C PHE A 549 0.76 -5.41 -3.12
N LYS A 550 0.97 -4.16 -3.49
CA LYS A 550 0.19 -3.52 -4.58
C LYS A 550 0.88 -3.64 -5.94
N LEU A 551 2.20 -3.49 -6.01
CA LEU A 551 2.94 -3.49 -7.28
C LEU A 551 3.64 -4.82 -7.55
N TYR A 552 4.42 -5.32 -6.59
CA TYR A 552 5.29 -6.48 -6.82
C TYR A 552 4.52 -7.80 -6.93
N ILE A 553 3.35 -7.90 -6.30
CA ILE A 553 2.48 -9.09 -6.40
C ILE A 553 2.14 -9.45 -7.85
N ASN A 554 1.94 -8.45 -8.72
CA ASN A 554 1.67 -8.67 -10.15
C ASN A 554 2.86 -9.38 -10.82
N LYS A 555 4.08 -9.04 -10.42
CA LYS A 555 5.30 -9.63 -10.96
C LYS A 555 5.53 -11.03 -10.41
N ILE A 556 5.28 -11.26 -9.12
CA ILE A 556 5.37 -12.59 -8.49
C ILE A 556 4.45 -13.58 -9.21
N LEU A 557 3.22 -13.16 -9.58
CA LEU A 557 2.29 -13.97 -10.36
C LEU A 557 2.74 -14.22 -11.81
N LYS A 558 3.41 -13.26 -12.42
CA LYS A 558 3.90 -13.38 -13.82
C LYS A 558 5.15 -14.23 -13.95
N GLU A 559 6.05 -14.13 -12.95
CA GLU A 559 7.41 -14.68 -13.01
C GLU A 559 7.63 -15.75 -11.92
N GLY A 560 6.56 -16.35 -11.38
CA GLY A 560 6.64 -17.29 -10.28
C GLY A 560 7.64 -18.43 -10.51
N GLU A 561 8.39 -18.80 -9.46
CA GLU A 561 9.51 -19.75 -9.54
C GLU A 561 9.14 -21.14 -9.06
N PHE A 562 8.25 -21.26 -8.09
CA PHE A 562 7.90 -22.53 -7.48
C PHE A 562 7.06 -23.42 -8.41
N ASN A 563 7.42 -24.71 -8.49
CA ASN A 563 6.70 -25.71 -9.28
C ASN A 563 6.49 -26.98 -8.45
N LEU A 564 5.23 -27.37 -8.24
CA LEU A 564 4.84 -28.59 -7.53
C LEU A 564 5.33 -29.88 -8.21
N GLU A 565 5.52 -29.88 -9.53
CA GLU A 565 5.94 -31.07 -10.28
C GLU A 565 7.45 -31.31 -10.27
N GLY A 566 8.23 -30.45 -9.64
CA GLY A 566 9.68 -30.58 -9.55
C GLY A 566 10.42 -30.54 -10.89
N ARG A 567 9.75 -30.14 -11.97
CA ARG A 567 10.35 -29.97 -13.29
C ARG A 567 11.11 -28.67 -13.35
N GLU A 568 12.29 -28.69 -13.93
CA GLU A 568 13.08 -27.52 -14.21
C GLU A 568 12.24 -26.46 -14.95
N LEU A 569 12.51 -25.20 -14.62
CA LEU A 569 11.82 -24.01 -15.10
C LEU A 569 11.47 -24.09 -16.60
N ILE A 570 10.19 -24.18 -16.90
CA ILE A 570 9.67 -23.95 -18.25
C ILE A 570 9.89 -22.44 -18.57
N GLU A 571 10.22 -22.11 -19.81
CA GLU A 571 10.50 -20.76 -20.28
C GLU A 571 9.50 -19.72 -19.77
N PRO A 572 9.92 -18.51 -19.37
CA PRO A 572 9.06 -17.49 -18.70
C PRO A 572 7.78 -17.15 -19.43
N ALA A 573 7.74 -17.28 -20.75
CA ALA A 573 6.57 -16.97 -21.58
C ALA A 573 5.39 -17.95 -21.41
N GLU A 574 5.62 -19.16 -20.89
CA GLU A 574 4.59 -20.19 -20.72
C GLU A 574 4.04 -20.27 -19.28
N LYS A 575 4.63 -19.51 -18.34
CA LYS A 575 4.33 -19.61 -16.90
C LYS A 575 3.25 -18.67 -16.37
N ARG A 576 2.39 -18.15 -17.18
CA ARG A 576 1.25 -17.37 -16.69
C ARG A 576 0.40 -18.22 -15.75
N ARG A 577 0.47 -17.97 -14.44
CA ARG A 577 -0.36 -18.66 -13.45
C ARG A 577 -1.83 -18.37 -13.72
N ARG A 578 -2.66 -19.41 -13.69
CA ARG A 578 -4.11 -19.31 -13.87
C ARG A 578 -4.77 -18.80 -12.60
N VAL A 579 -4.48 -17.57 -12.25
CA VAL A 579 -4.90 -16.89 -11.03
C VAL A 579 -5.47 -15.52 -11.39
N ALA A 580 -6.40 -15.03 -10.60
CA ALA A 580 -6.86 -13.66 -10.62
C ALA A 580 -6.73 -13.07 -9.21
N ILE A 581 -6.15 -11.88 -9.11
CA ILE A 581 -6.18 -11.10 -7.88
C ILE A 581 -7.58 -10.54 -7.72
N ILE A 582 -8.19 -10.81 -6.57
CA ILE A 582 -9.47 -10.26 -6.16
C ILE A 582 -9.23 -8.99 -5.35
N TYR A 583 -8.31 -9.08 -4.39
CA TYR A 583 -7.89 -8.00 -3.54
C TYR A 583 -6.41 -8.17 -3.17
N SER A 584 -5.68 -7.07 -3.15
CA SER A 584 -4.33 -7.00 -2.62
C SER A 584 -4.13 -5.61 -2.00
N GLY A 585 -4.14 -5.56 -0.70
CA GLY A 585 -4.06 -4.32 0.10
C GLY A 585 -2.68 -4.09 0.69
N GLY A 586 -2.59 -3.31 1.78
CA GLY A 586 -1.32 -3.00 2.44
C GLY A 586 -0.61 -4.19 3.07
N ASP A 587 -1.33 -5.23 3.46
CA ASP A 587 -0.84 -6.38 4.24
C ASP A 587 -1.58 -7.68 3.93
N ASP A 588 -2.76 -7.63 3.37
CA ASP A 588 -3.56 -8.80 3.07
C ASP A 588 -3.73 -9.03 1.56
N VAL A 589 -3.94 -10.30 1.20
CA VAL A 589 -4.08 -10.76 -0.17
C VAL A 589 -5.23 -11.75 -0.27
N PHE A 590 -6.07 -11.59 -1.29
CA PHE A 590 -7.10 -12.55 -1.64
C PHE A 590 -7.07 -12.84 -3.14
N VAL A 591 -6.83 -14.09 -3.50
CA VAL A 591 -6.76 -14.54 -4.90
C VAL A 591 -7.55 -15.83 -5.12
N ALA A 592 -8.00 -16.02 -6.36
CA ALA A 592 -8.61 -17.28 -6.79
C ALA A 592 -8.01 -17.72 -8.13
N GLY A 593 -7.92 -19.04 -8.34
CA GLY A 593 -7.33 -19.58 -9.55
C GLY A 593 -7.39 -21.09 -9.63
N ALA A 594 -6.70 -21.69 -10.60
CA ALA A 594 -6.50 -23.14 -10.62
C ALA A 594 -5.77 -23.56 -9.33
N TRP A 595 -6.27 -24.60 -8.67
CA TRP A 595 -5.81 -25.01 -7.33
C TRP A 595 -4.28 -25.18 -7.22
N LYS A 596 -3.66 -25.73 -8.26
CA LYS A 596 -2.21 -25.92 -8.32
C LYS A 596 -1.47 -24.59 -8.38
N ASP A 597 -1.89 -23.71 -9.30
CA ASP A 597 -1.28 -22.39 -9.49
C ASP A 597 -1.40 -21.52 -8.25
N VAL A 598 -2.51 -21.66 -7.49
CA VAL A 598 -2.72 -20.94 -6.24
C VAL A 598 -1.78 -21.43 -5.14
N ILE A 599 -1.55 -22.73 -5.00
CA ILE A 599 -0.58 -23.26 -4.02
C ILE A 599 0.84 -22.79 -4.36
N GLU A 600 1.22 -22.90 -5.63
CA GLU A 600 2.52 -22.45 -6.11
C GLU A 600 2.73 -20.95 -5.88
N PHE A 601 1.72 -20.13 -6.15
CA PHE A 601 1.76 -18.70 -5.89
C PHE A 601 1.87 -18.37 -4.39
N ALA A 602 1.15 -19.08 -3.53
CA ALA A 602 1.21 -18.86 -2.09
C ALA A 602 2.63 -19.10 -1.55
N ILE A 603 3.32 -20.11 -2.06
CA ILE A 603 4.73 -20.40 -1.71
C ILE A 603 5.65 -19.30 -2.26
N ASP A 604 5.48 -18.89 -3.52
CA ASP A 604 6.28 -17.79 -4.10
C ASP A 604 6.08 -16.49 -3.34
N LEU A 605 4.85 -16.18 -2.93
CA LEU A 605 4.56 -14.97 -2.15
C LEU A 605 5.26 -15.00 -0.79
N SER A 606 5.18 -16.13 -0.07
CA SER A 606 5.87 -16.31 1.21
C SER A 606 7.40 -16.20 1.07
N ASN A 607 7.98 -16.83 0.06
CA ASN A 607 9.41 -16.76 -0.23
C ASN A 607 9.84 -15.33 -0.60
N SER A 608 9.08 -14.67 -1.47
CA SER A 608 9.35 -13.30 -1.89
C SER A 608 9.25 -12.32 -0.73
N LEU A 609 8.25 -12.46 0.14
CA LEU A 609 8.12 -11.63 1.35
C LEU A 609 9.30 -11.87 2.30
N LYS A 610 9.68 -13.13 2.52
CA LYS A 610 10.84 -13.50 3.34
C LYS A 610 12.13 -12.87 2.80
N GLU A 611 12.35 -12.90 1.48
CA GLU A 611 13.52 -12.28 0.86
C GLU A 611 13.47 -10.76 0.96
N PHE A 612 12.32 -10.15 0.66
CA PHE A 612 12.09 -8.70 0.69
C PHE A 612 12.27 -8.12 2.10
N THR A 613 11.72 -8.79 3.11
CA THR A 613 11.78 -8.37 4.51
C THR A 613 12.94 -8.98 5.29
N GLN A 614 13.81 -9.76 4.62
CA GLN A 614 14.93 -10.49 5.24
C GLN A 614 14.47 -11.45 6.36
N GLY A 615 13.25 -11.98 6.24
CA GLY A 615 12.64 -12.85 7.25
C GLY A 615 12.20 -12.13 8.53
N LYS A 616 12.18 -10.78 8.54
CA LYS A 616 11.73 -9.99 9.70
C LYS A 616 10.21 -9.94 9.83
N LEU A 617 9.51 -10.12 8.73
CA LEU A 617 8.06 -10.31 8.70
C LEU A 617 7.74 -11.67 8.10
N THR A 618 6.65 -12.23 8.58
CA THR A 618 6.10 -13.50 8.09
C THR A 618 4.65 -13.30 7.64
N ILE A 619 4.12 -14.27 6.94
CA ILE A 619 2.74 -14.26 6.45
C ILE A 619 2.06 -15.57 6.84
N SER A 620 0.82 -15.48 7.29
CA SER A 620 -0.02 -16.65 7.54
C SER A 620 -1.21 -16.65 6.58
N GLY A 621 -1.59 -17.82 6.08
CA GLY A 621 -2.66 -17.90 5.09
C GLY A 621 -3.41 -19.22 5.10
N GLY A 622 -4.55 -19.22 4.37
CA GLY A 622 -5.39 -20.38 4.18
C GLY A 622 -5.68 -20.63 2.70
N ILE A 623 -5.72 -21.89 2.28
CA ILE A 623 -6.14 -22.28 0.93
C ILE A 623 -7.31 -23.25 1.02
N ALA A 624 -8.46 -22.84 0.47
CA ALA A 624 -9.62 -23.71 0.26
C ALA A 624 -9.65 -24.22 -1.18
N ILE A 625 -10.17 -25.45 -1.37
CA ILE A 625 -10.47 -26.02 -2.68
C ILE A 625 -11.99 -26.04 -2.87
N CYS A 626 -12.46 -25.31 -3.88
CA CYS A 626 -13.87 -25.10 -4.12
C CYS A 626 -14.31 -25.49 -5.54
N ASP A 627 -15.59 -25.73 -5.72
CA ASP A 627 -16.17 -25.81 -7.05
C ASP A 627 -16.28 -24.40 -7.66
N PRO A 628 -16.00 -24.19 -8.96
CA PRO A 628 -16.13 -22.87 -9.59
C PRO A 628 -17.53 -22.25 -9.50
N THR A 629 -18.55 -23.06 -9.28
CA THR A 629 -19.94 -22.61 -9.13
C THR A 629 -20.35 -22.34 -7.67
N TYR A 630 -19.46 -22.61 -6.70
CA TYR A 630 -19.74 -22.36 -5.29
C TYR A 630 -19.77 -20.83 -5.01
N PRO A 631 -20.67 -20.36 -4.15
CA PRO A 631 -20.76 -18.92 -3.90
C PRO A 631 -19.50 -18.37 -3.25
N ILE A 632 -19.00 -17.23 -3.80
CA ILE A 632 -17.72 -16.64 -3.40
C ILE A 632 -17.70 -16.16 -1.93
N SER A 633 -18.85 -15.73 -1.40
CA SER A 633 -18.95 -15.35 0.02
C SER A 633 -18.58 -16.51 0.94
N TYR A 634 -19.10 -17.71 0.66
CA TYR A 634 -18.73 -18.91 1.44
C TYR A 634 -17.28 -19.33 1.19
N MET A 635 -16.74 -19.13 -0.04
CA MET A 635 -15.32 -19.38 -0.30
C MET A 635 -14.46 -18.45 0.55
N ALA A 636 -14.82 -17.17 0.65
CA ALA A 636 -14.12 -16.19 1.46
C ALA A 636 -14.19 -16.50 2.95
N ASP A 637 -15.37 -16.94 3.44
CA ASP A 637 -15.56 -17.34 4.84
C ASP A 637 -14.70 -18.56 5.19
N ILE A 638 -14.79 -19.64 4.41
CA ILE A 638 -13.97 -20.85 4.61
C ILE A 638 -12.48 -20.51 4.57
N THR A 639 -12.07 -19.73 3.59
CA THR A 639 -10.65 -19.37 3.46
C THR A 639 -10.19 -18.48 4.60
N GLY A 640 -11.07 -17.61 5.13
CA GLY A 640 -10.82 -16.80 6.32
C GLY A 640 -10.66 -17.67 7.59
N GLU A 641 -11.47 -18.72 7.78
CA GLU A 641 -11.31 -19.68 8.88
C GLU A 641 -9.95 -20.39 8.79
N LEU A 642 -9.55 -20.84 7.60
CA LEU A 642 -8.22 -21.46 7.38
C LEU A 642 -7.07 -20.49 7.64
N GLU A 643 -7.20 -19.21 7.27
CA GLU A 643 -6.24 -18.15 7.59
C GLU A 643 -6.13 -17.98 9.11
N ASP A 644 -7.26 -17.88 9.81
CA ASP A 644 -7.30 -17.75 11.27
C ASP A 644 -6.65 -18.96 11.96
N ASN A 645 -6.86 -20.18 11.46
CA ASN A 645 -6.18 -21.37 11.95
C ASN A 645 -4.67 -21.25 11.81
N SER A 646 -4.16 -20.75 10.68
CA SER A 646 -2.75 -20.51 10.47
C SER A 646 -2.17 -19.47 11.41
N LYS A 647 -2.93 -18.41 11.73
CA LYS A 647 -2.54 -17.39 12.71
C LYS A 647 -2.48 -17.92 14.15
N HIS A 648 -3.19 -19.00 14.43
CA HIS A 648 -3.18 -19.69 15.74
C HIS A 648 -2.33 -20.95 15.73
N TYR A 649 -1.79 -21.35 14.57
CA TYR A 649 -0.93 -22.53 14.46
C TYR A 649 0.34 -22.36 15.29
N GLU A 650 0.66 -23.37 16.09
CA GLU A 650 1.80 -23.39 16.98
C GLU A 650 2.35 -24.81 17.08
N ASP A 651 3.64 -24.96 16.88
CA ASP A 651 4.36 -26.20 17.08
C ASP A 651 5.76 -25.94 17.67
N GLY A 652 6.66 -26.92 17.61
CA GLY A 652 8.04 -26.80 18.12
C GLY A 652 8.89 -25.74 17.41
N GLU A 653 8.48 -25.25 16.23
CA GLU A 653 9.18 -24.22 15.45
C GLU A 653 8.68 -22.80 15.76
N GLY A 654 7.51 -22.64 16.39
CA GLY A 654 6.96 -21.36 16.80
C GLY A 654 5.47 -21.17 16.54
N LYS A 655 5.04 -19.90 16.55
CA LYS A 655 3.66 -19.50 16.28
C LYS A 655 3.58 -18.76 14.96
N LYS A 656 2.44 -18.89 14.22
CA LYS A 656 2.19 -18.23 12.95
C LYS A 656 3.20 -18.67 11.87
N ASN A 657 3.46 -17.83 10.86
CA ASN A 657 4.31 -18.15 9.72
C ASN A 657 3.90 -19.50 9.07
N ALA A 658 2.60 -19.67 8.89
CA ALA A 658 1.99 -20.95 8.60
C ALA A 658 0.95 -20.84 7.47
N ILE A 659 0.58 -21.97 6.94
CA ILE A 659 -0.48 -22.12 5.96
C ILE A 659 -1.36 -23.32 6.33
N THR A 660 -2.68 -23.13 6.25
CA THR A 660 -3.65 -24.24 6.41
C THR A 660 -4.24 -24.57 5.06
N LEU A 661 -4.14 -25.84 4.67
CA LEU A 661 -4.58 -26.33 3.36
C LEU A 661 -5.83 -27.18 3.48
N PHE A 662 -6.89 -26.76 2.78
CA PHE A 662 -8.11 -27.55 2.50
C PHE A 662 -9.07 -27.74 3.68
N ASP A 663 -8.55 -28.11 4.85
CA ASP A 663 -9.30 -28.26 6.11
C ASP A 663 -8.44 -27.87 7.33
N ASP A 664 -9.08 -27.75 8.48
CA ASP A 664 -8.47 -27.25 9.73
C ASP A 664 -7.33 -28.12 10.28
N ASP A 665 -7.30 -29.40 9.92
CA ASP A 665 -6.32 -30.35 10.40
C ASP A 665 -4.98 -30.29 9.64
N ASN A 666 -4.91 -29.55 8.53
CA ASN A 666 -3.76 -29.49 7.62
C ASN A 666 -3.01 -28.16 7.71
N GLY A 667 -2.64 -27.77 8.93
CA GLY A 667 -1.74 -26.63 9.18
C GLY A 667 -0.28 -27.04 9.10
N TYR A 668 0.56 -26.19 8.48
CA TYR A 668 2.00 -26.39 8.32
C TYR A 668 2.73 -25.07 8.40
N HIS A 669 3.93 -25.00 8.98
CA HIS A 669 4.86 -23.94 8.65
C HIS A 669 5.28 -24.00 7.18
N TRP A 670 5.61 -22.86 6.56
CA TRP A 670 5.95 -22.80 5.13
C TRP A 670 7.11 -23.73 4.73
N ASN A 671 8.16 -23.82 5.55
CA ASN A 671 9.27 -24.73 5.34
C ASN A 671 8.86 -26.22 5.46
N GLN A 672 7.99 -26.56 6.41
CA GLN A 672 7.44 -27.91 6.53
C GLN A 672 6.61 -28.27 5.30
N LEU A 673 5.75 -27.36 4.83
CA LEU A 673 5.00 -27.58 3.60
C LEU A 673 5.92 -27.82 2.41
N THR A 674 6.94 -27.00 2.21
CA THR A 674 7.81 -27.10 1.03
C THR A 674 8.74 -28.29 1.10
N ASP A 675 9.40 -28.55 2.23
CA ASP A 675 10.48 -29.53 2.32
C ASP A 675 9.97 -30.93 2.70
N GLU A 676 9.04 -31.02 3.68
CA GLU A 676 8.56 -32.33 4.12
C GLU A 676 7.34 -32.80 3.31
N VAL A 677 6.35 -31.91 3.08
CA VAL A 677 5.11 -32.32 2.42
C VAL A 677 5.32 -32.41 0.90
N ILE A 678 5.80 -31.34 0.27
CA ILE A 678 5.90 -31.27 -1.20
C ILE A 678 7.13 -32.04 -1.70
N ARG A 679 8.34 -31.64 -1.28
CA ARG A 679 9.60 -32.28 -1.73
C ARG A 679 9.82 -33.67 -1.15
N GLY A 680 9.25 -33.92 0.02
CA GLY A 680 9.31 -35.25 0.67
C GLY A 680 8.16 -36.16 0.26
N LYS A 681 7.00 -36.00 0.92
CA LYS A 681 5.87 -36.95 0.82
C LYS A 681 5.24 -36.96 -0.57
N PHE A 682 4.94 -35.75 -1.14
CA PHE A 682 4.33 -35.70 -2.46
C PHE A 682 5.26 -36.18 -3.57
N ALA A 683 6.53 -35.79 -3.55
CA ALA A 683 7.51 -36.26 -4.50
C ALA A 683 7.66 -37.81 -4.44
N THR A 684 7.73 -38.37 -3.24
CA THR A 684 7.81 -39.86 -3.06
C THR A 684 6.57 -40.56 -3.64
N ILE A 685 5.38 -40.02 -3.46
CA ILE A 685 4.15 -40.58 -4.03
C ILE A 685 4.17 -40.46 -5.56
N ASN A 686 4.63 -39.34 -6.08
CA ASN A 686 4.71 -39.11 -7.52
C ASN A 686 5.71 -40.05 -8.19
N ASP A 687 6.90 -40.25 -7.59
CA ASP A 687 7.91 -41.20 -8.04
C ASP A 687 7.38 -42.64 -8.01
N PHE A 688 6.63 -43.00 -6.96
CA PHE A 688 5.97 -44.28 -6.86
C PHE A 688 5.03 -44.54 -8.05
N PHE A 689 4.14 -43.58 -8.37
CA PHE A 689 3.25 -43.76 -9.52
C PHE A 689 3.96 -43.73 -10.88
N SER A 690 5.10 -43.05 -10.96
CA SER A 690 5.94 -43.08 -12.17
C SER A 690 6.62 -44.40 -12.36
N MET A 691 6.99 -45.13 -11.27
CA MET A 691 7.58 -46.43 -11.32
C MET A 691 6.56 -47.56 -11.52
N PHE A 692 5.33 -47.38 -11.06
CA PHE A 692 4.26 -48.36 -11.08
C PHE A 692 3.03 -47.87 -11.80
N GLU A 693 3.15 -47.65 -13.10
CA GLU A 693 2.09 -47.09 -13.95
C GLU A 693 0.78 -47.91 -13.94
N ASP A 694 0.86 -49.23 -13.61
CA ASP A 694 -0.28 -50.13 -13.46
C ASP A 694 -1.08 -49.92 -12.17
N LYS A 695 -0.55 -49.18 -11.19
CA LYS A 695 -1.19 -48.92 -9.90
C LYS A 695 -2.10 -47.68 -9.99
N GLY A 696 -3.34 -47.90 -9.80
CA GLY A 696 -4.34 -46.79 -9.74
C GLY A 696 -4.34 -46.08 -8.38
N LYS A 697 -4.91 -44.86 -8.36
CA LYS A 697 -5.09 -44.04 -7.14
C LYS A 697 -5.87 -44.75 -6.03
N ALA A 698 -6.70 -45.76 -6.36
CA ALA A 698 -7.42 -46.59 -5.39
C ALA A 698 -6.47 -47.27 -4.36
N PHE A 699 -5.24 -47.57 -4.74
CA PHE A 699 -4.23 -48.05 -3.84
C PHE A 699 -3.90 -47.09 -2.69
N LEU A 700 -3.74 -45.81 -2.97
CA LEU A 700 -3.51 -44.78 -1.94
C LEU A 700 -4.68 -44.69 -0.96
N TYR A 701 -5.91 -44.69 -1.46
CA TYR A 701 -7.09 -44.66 -0.59
C TYR A 701 -7.15 -45.94 0.29
N GLN A 702 -6.82 -47.09 -0.23
CA GLN A 702 -6.76 -48.32 0.55
C GLN A 702 -5.71 -48.25 1.67
N VAL A 703 -4.51 -47.76 1.35
CA VAL A 703 -3.44 -47.52 2.35
C VAL A 703 -3.88 -46.55 3.40
N LEU A 704 -4.50 -45.42 2.99
CA LEU A 704 -4.98 -44.37 3.90
C LEU A 704 -6.06 -44.93 4.85
N GLU A 705 -7.04 -45.69 4.34
CA GLU A 705 -8.06 -46.32 5.19
C GLU A 705 -7.47 -47.30 6.21
N LEU A 706 -6.50 -48.11 5.79
CA LEU A 706 -5.82 -49.01 6.70
C LEU A 706 -5.04 -48.26 7.78
N PHE A 707 -4.41 -47.15 7.41
CA PHE A 707 -3.70 -46.27 8.34
C PHE A 707 -4.66 -45.59 9.35
N ARG A 708 -5.77 -45.05 8.89
CA ARG A 708 -6.80 -44.49 9.76
C ARG A 708 -7.45 -45.53 10.68
N GLY A 709 -7.60 -46.75 10.18
CA GLY A 709 -8.17 -47.87 10.92
C GLY A 709 -7.26 -48.44 12.02
N GLN A 710 -5.94 -48.25 11.95
CA GLN A 710 -4.99 -48.82 12.92
C GLN A 710 -5.22 -48.33 14.36
N LYS A 711 -5.64 -47.05 14.52
CA LYS A 711 -5.97 -46.50 15.85
C LYS A 711 -7.14 -47.21 16.52
N LYS A 712 -8.01 -47.85 15.74
CA LYS A 712 -9.19 -48.59 16.22
C LYS A 712 -8.93 -50.09 16.39
N ASN A 713 -8.08 -50.68 15.55
CA ASN A 713 -7.76 -52.09 15.59
C ASN A 713 -6.41 -52.41 14.94
N SER A 714 -5.51 -53.05 15.69
CA SER A 714 -4.17 -53.43 15.25
C SER A 714 -4.13 -54.38 14.05
N ILE A 715 -5.24 -55.04 13.71
CA ILE A 715 -5.32 -55.93 12.51
C ILE A 715 -5.08 -55.08 11.22
N HIS A 716 -5.34 -53.78 11.23
CA HIS A 716 -5.09 -52.95 10.08
C HIS A 716 -3.59 -52.80 9.79
N LEU A 717 -2.70 -52.91 10.79
CA LEU A 717 -1.24 -52.97 10.57
C LEU A 717 -0.82 -54.22 9.78
N ALA A 718 -1.38 -55.38 10.13
CA ALA A 718 -1.09 -56.60 9.40
C ALA A 718 -1.63 -56.57 7.96
N ARG A 719 -2.81 -55.98 7.77
CA ARG A 719 -3.40 -55.73 6.44
C ARG A 719 -2.56 -54.74 5.62
N LEU A 720 -2.07 -53.68 6.25
CA LEU A 720 -1.19 -52.70 5.61
C LEU A 720 0.12 -53.36 5.16
N ALA A 721 0.78 -54.13 6.06
CA ALA A 721 1.97 -54.88 5.74
C ALA A 721 1.74 -55.86 4.57
N TYR A 722 0.60 -56.54 4.54
CA TYR A 722 0.23 -57.43 3.45
C TYR A 722 0.03 -56.71 2.12
N VAL A 723 -0.65 -55.58 2.14
CA VAL A 723 -0.87 -54.74 0.94
C VAL A 723 0.45 -54.24 0.40
N LEU A 724 1.34 -53.73 1.27
CA LEU A 724 2.67 -53.24 0.89
C LEU A 724 3.59 -54.38 0.38
N ALA A 725 3.52 -55.59 0.97
CA ALA A 725 4.33 -56.73 0.54
C ALA A 725 3.92 -57.33 -0.82
N ARG A 726 2.73 -57.00 -1.32
CA ARG A 726 2.24 -57.40 -2.65
C ARG A 726 2.52 -56.36 -3.75
N MET A 727 3.23 -55.30 -3.41
CA MET A 727 3.77 -54.35 -4.35
C MET A 727 5.02 -54.89 -5.01
#